data_bc7761b41591c6597f1f9cbaefa03ca5
#
_entry.id   bc7761b41591c6597f1f9cbaefa03ca5
#
_cell.length_a   1.000
_cell.length_b   1.000
_cell.length_c   1.000
_cell.angle_alpha   90.00
_cell.angle_beta   90.00
_cell.angle_gamma   90.00
#
_symmetry.space_group_name_H-M   'P 1'
#
loop_
_entity.id
_entity.type
_entity.pdbx_description
1 polymer ?
#
loop_
_entity_poly.entity_id
_entity_poly.type
_entity_poly.pdbx_seq_one_letter_code
_entity_poly.pdbx_strand_id
1 'polypeptide(L)'
;MTDQKDWETTDVAICGCGPTGALLSAYLGRAGVHNVVLEKEPTITTDPRGIALDDDGIRFLQGLGLYDFIYTKIGTSMGRFNFVSGTDCNMHKIPILAMDYNIVGSTNLLKCVPADDVKIAGATGHVGFIGHKQPVLESHIRGCMPSSHCSLRCNATVVELEEDEDWTYCTYRDATGEEHGLRARFFVGADGKTGYTRKQYLEPRGVILEKFHAAFYEETWVALNWRITVPTPQSHPNFPLWERGYSPEQVYDLFFPPEFRFLCNPDRPAVAGRFGLPADRLWRFEYIIHEGEDGYVMASPAEMRRIVYPYITHKGSRYQLAEDVQFPEDCIEVLRCRPFTFSSRTCNVWAKDRVILCGDSAHVFPPFGGQGIVSGFRDAISLSWRLAMLCRYHSNKKTHHHVLKAWYEERKQQLKISLATTVANGVMVCETHPLKIFLRDWYIWFIQFIPSWKRQLQHGRRNAAIFRYRYSNGMPFIPDLNGGLYLPQVYCRRTEDSEILFTDDVIYGLDNTTSLFRLFVYVQDSSEIPAIKHALEGIENWSRGEFNSTKIPFISEGSDVEAISSSKGRNIFQLASADEFAKSPLCTDRPRPLDYDSFLLGNKVQGKYIIVRMDRIVFASCANEDELRGAVQTMLGVLYGDNSA
;
A
#
# COMPACT_ATOMS: atom_id res chain seq x y z
N MET A 1 -10.12 9.99 -48.66
CA MET A 1 -11.16 9.18 -48.00
C MET A 1 -10.52 8.67 -46.75
N THR A 2 -10.66 9.37 -45.63
CA THR A 2 -10.24 8.89 -44.32
C THR A 2 -11.23 7.80 -43.95
N ASP A 3 -10.78 6.56 -43.90
CA ASP A 3 -11.55 5.46 -43.32
C ASP A 3 -12.03 5.93 -41.94
N GLN A 4 -13.33 6.01 -41.78
CA GLN A 4 -13.98 6.39 -40.54
C GLN A 4 -13.78 5.20 -39.59
N LYS A 5 -12.64 5.22 -38.85
CA LYS A 5 -12.33 4.21 -37.83
C LYS A 5 -13.49 4.23 -36.83
N ASP A 6 -14.16 3.12 -36.65
CA ASP A 6 -15.27 3.01 -35.69
C ASP A 6 -14.67 3.01 -34.27
N TRP A 7 -14.82 4.13 -33.55
CA TRP A 7 -14.26 4.34 -32.24
C TRP A 7 -15.22 3.88 -31.15
N GLU A 8 -14.86 2.80 -30.47
CA GLU A 8 -15.52 2.48 -29.20
C GLU A 8 -15.28 3.61 -28.19
N THR A 9 -16.27 3.92 -27.36
CA THR A 9 -16.21 5.07 -26.43
C THR A 9 -16.30 4.61 -24.99
N THR A 10 -15.41 5.15 -24.14
CA THR A 10 -15.42 4.95 -22.68
C THR A 10 -15.06 6.26 -21.96
N ASP A 11 -15.23 6.34 -20.63
CA ASP A 11 -14.78 7.49 -19.86
C ASP A 11 -13.25 7.46 -19.63
N VAL A 12 -12.70 6.30 -19.25
CA VAL A 12 -11.28 6.15 -18.97
C VAL A 12 -10.72 4.90 -19.66
N ALA A 13 -9.64 5.06 -20.43
CA ALA A 13 -8.84 3.95 -20.93
C ALA A 13 -7.61 3.77 -20.03
N ILE A 14 -7.30 2.53 -19.65
CA ILE A 14 -6.16 2.18 -18.79
C ILE A 14 -5.24 1.24 -19.57
N CYS A 15 -3.98 1.61 -19.73
CA CYS A 15 -2.95 0.77 -20.34
C CYS A 15 -2.18 0.02 -19.24
N GLY A 16 -2.31 -1.31 -19.23
CA GLY A 16 -1.72 -2.21 -18.25
C GLY A 16 -2.66 -2.61 -17.11
N CYS A 17 -2.79 -3.92 -16.87
CA CYS A 17 -3.61 -4.51 -15.80
C CYS A 17 -2.75 -5.20 -14.71
N GLY A 18 -1.58 -4.62 -14.39
CA GLY A 18 -0.84 -4.97 -13.18
C GLY A 18 -1.57 -4.49 -11.92
N PRO A 19 -0.98 -4.65 -10.72
CA PRO A 19 -1.65 -4.31 -9.46
C PRO A 19 -2.26 -2.91 -9.43
N THR A 20 -1.53 -1.91 -9.94
CA THR A 20 -1.98 -0.50 -9.98
C THR A 20 -3.15 -0.29 -10.93
N GLY A 21 -3.05 -0.79 -12.17
CA GLY A 21 -4.10 -0.62 -13.18
C GLY A 21 -5.39 -1.35 -12.81
N ALA A 22 -5.27 -2.57 -12.28
CA ALA A 22 -6.41 -3.34 -11.80
C ALA A 22 -7.12 -2.65 -10.62
N LEU A 23 -6.35 -2.12 -9.65
CA LEU A 23 -6.91 -1.39 -8.52
C LEU A 23 -7.60 -0.09 -8.98
N LEU A 24 -6.98 0.66 -9.88
CA LEU A 24 -7.58 1.89 -10.46
C LEU A 24 -8.92 1.57 -11.13
N SER A 25 -8.95 0.55 -12.00
CA SER A 25 -10.17 0.11 -12.67
C SER A 25 -11.28 -0.26 -11.69
N ALA A 26 -10.95 -1.05 -10.64
CA ALA A 26 -11.91 -1.46 -9.64
C ALA A 26 -12.51 -0.26 -8.87
N TYR A 27 -11.69 0.70 -8.46
CA TYR A 27 -12.16 1.91 -7.76
C TYR A 27 -12.96 2.85 -8.68
N LEU A 28 -12.56 3.01 -9.95
CA LEU A 28 -13.34 3.76 -10.95
C LEU A 28 -14.71 3.12 -11.18
N GLY A 29 -14.75 1.80 -11.37
CA GLY A 29 -16.01 1.09 -11.57
C GLY A 29 -16.95 1.19 -10.38
N ARG A 30 -16.44 1.12 -9.14
CA ARG A 30 -17.23 1.39 -7.92
C ARG A 30 -17.70 2.83 -7.82
N ALA A 31 -16.92 3.76 -8.35
CA ALA A 31 -17.35 5.14 -8.49
C ALA A 31 -18.32 5.35 -9.67
N GLY A 32 -18.74 4.32 -10.40
CA GLY A 32 -19.68 4.43 -11.53
C GLY A 32 -19.08 5.02 -12.80
N VAL A 33 -17.76 4.91 -12.99
CA VAL A 33 -17.03 5.38 -14.17
C VAL A 33 -16.78 4.20 -15.11
N HIS A 34 -17.22 4.31 -16.35
CA HIS A 34 -16.95 3.30 -17.37
C HIS A 34 -15.48 3.34 -17.77
N ASN A 35 -14.82 2.17 -17.70
CA ASN A 35 -13.42 2.10 -18.06
C ASN A 35 -13.07 0.79 -18.78
N VAL A 36 -12.10 0.91 -19.70
CA VAL A 36 -11.53 -0.19 -20.46
C VAL A 36 -10.07 -0.34 -20.12
N VAL A 37 -9.66 -1.53 -19.71
CA VAL A 37 -8.27 -1.88 -19.39
C VAL A 37 -7.69 -2.70 -20.52
N LEU A 38 -6.60 -2.23 -21.11
CA LEU A 38 -5.85 -2.89 -22.16
C LEU A 38 -4.59 -3.55 -21.57
N GLU A 39 -4.54 -4.88 -21.57
CA GLU A 39 -3.42 -5.66 -21.06
C GLU A 39 -2.78 -6.48 -22.20
N LYS A 40 -1.49 -6.28 -22.41
CA LYS A 40 -0.74 -6.95 -23.50
C LYS A 40 -0.54 -8.45 -23.26
N GLU A 41 -0.47 -8.87 -22.00
CA GLU A 41 -0.27 -10.28 -21.67
C GLU A 41 -1.61 -11.04 -21.75
N PRO A 42 -1.60 -12.33 -22.17
CA PRO A 42 -2.80 -13.16 -22.23
C PRO A 42 -3.37 -13.47 -20.85
N THR A 43 -2.50 -13.59 -19.85
CA THR A 43 -2.85 -13.98 -18.49
C THR A 43 -2.00 -13.23 -17.48
N ILE A 44 -2.31 -13.38 -16.20
CA ILE A 44 -1.47 -12.85 -15.12
C ILE A 44 -0.13 -13.57 -15.13
N THR A 45 0.97 -12.80 -15.10
CA THR A 45 2.33 -13.35 -15.02
C THR A 45 2.50 -14.17 -13.75
N THR A 46 2.93 -15.42 -13.88
CA THR A 46 3.08 -16.36 -12.74
C THR A 46 4.31 -16.06 -11.88
N ASP A 47 5.27 -15.32 -12.41
CA ASP A 47 6.54 -14.96 -11.75
C ASP A 47 6.32 -13.84 -10.73
N PRO A 48 6.39 -14.10 -9.41
CA PRO A 48 6.16 -13.08 -8.39
C PRO A 48 7.30 -12.05 -8.40
N ARG A 49 6.95 -10.79 -8.67
CA ARG A 49 7.88 -9.65 -8.70
C ARG A 49 7.93 -8.96 -7.33
N GLY A 50 6.81 -8.41 -6.86
CA GLY A 50 6.66 -7.88 -5.51
C GLY A 50 6.26 -8.96 -4.52
N ILE A 51 6.74 -8.87 -3.27
CA ILE A 51 6.41 -9.82 -2.21
C ILE A 51 5.92 -9.17 -0.93
N ALA A 52 6.01 -7.86 -0.79
CA ALA A 52 5.68 -7.15 0.44
C ALA A 52 4.63 -6.08 0.17
N LEU A 53 3.62 -6.03 1.04
CA LEU A 53 2.56 -5.02 1.04
C LEU A 53 2.42 -4.47 2.46
N ASP A 54 2.48 -3.14 2.61
CA ASP A 54 2.33 -2.49 3.92
C ASP A 54 0.87 -2.37 4.38
N ASP A 55 0.66 -1.81 5.55
CA ASP A 55 -0.65 -1.64 6.17
C ASP A 55 -1.60 -0.72 5.37
N ASP A 56 -1.09 0.28 4.64
CA ASP A 56 -1.91 1.05 3.69
C ASP A 56 -2.44 0.16 2.56
N GLY A 57 -1.57 -0.69 2.00
CA GLY A 57 -1.98 -1.65 0.98
C GLY A 57 -3.06 -2.61 1.47
N ILE A 58 -2.96 -3.07 2.73
CA ILE A 58 -3.99 -3.89 3.39
C ILE A 58 -5.31 -3.12 3.48
N ARG A 59 -5.27 -1.85 3.92
CA ARG A 59 -6.44 -0.98 4.02
C ARG A 59 -7.12 -0.75 2.67
N PHE A 60 -6.35 -0.64 1.59
CA PHE A 60 -6.90 -0.49 0.24
C PHE A 60 -7.58 -1.77 -0.26
N LEU A 61 -7.01 -2.92 0.05
CA LEU A 61 -7.66 -4.21 -0.24
C LEU A 61 -8.94 -4.41 0.59
N GLN A 62 -8.95 -4.01 1.86
CA GLN A 62 -10.16 -3.95 2.67
C GLN A 62 -11.24 -3.10 1.99
N GLY A 63 -10.88 -1.90 1.50
CA GLY A 63 -11.79 -1.03 0.75
C GLY A 63 -12.36 -1.66 -0.52
N LEU A 64 -11.73 -2.70 -1.08
CA LEU A 64 -12.27 -3.53 -2.17
C LEU A 64 -13.08 -4.74 -1.68
N GLY A 65 -13.26 -4.92 -0.37
CA GLY A 65 -13.94 -6.09 0.19
C GLY A 65 -13.10 -7.36 0.17
N LEU A 66 -11.77 -7.22 0.04
CA LEU A 66 -10.84 -8.35 0.01
C LEU A 66 -10.29 -8.71 1.40
N TYR A 67 -10.81 -8.11 2.47
CA TYR A 67 -10.25 -8.27 3.80
C TYR A 67 -10.12 -9.75 4.23
N ASP A 68 -11.13 -10.58 3.99
CA ASP A 68 -11.12 -12.01 4.37
C ASP A 68 -10.13 -12.84 3.54
N PHE A 69 -9.76 -12.37 2.35
CA PHE A 69 -8.81 -13.07 1.48
C PHE A 69 -7.35 -12.74 1.79
N ILE A 70 -7.08 -11.64 2.52
CA ILE A 70 -5.71 -11.16 2.74
C ILE A 70 -4.84 -12.23 3.38
N TYR A 71 -5.26 -12.82 4.50
CA TYR A 71 -4.48 -13.81 5.24
C TYR A 71 -4.84 -15.26 4.89
N THR A 72 -5.94 -15.51 4.19
CA THR A 72 -6.40 -16.85 3.82
C THR A 72 -5.96 -17.27 2.42
N LYS A 73 -5.74 -16.31 1.51
CA LYS A 73 -5.44 -16.58 0.09
C LYS A 73 -4.24 -15.80 -0.46
N ILE A 74 -4.04 -14.55 -0.03
CA ILE A 74 -3.08 -13.62 -0.65
C ILE A 74 -1.69 -13.75 -0.03
N GLY A 75 -1.57 -13.73 1.30
CA GLY A 75 -0.28 -13.74 1.97
C GLY A 75 -0.38 -13.94 3.47
N THR A 76 0.75 -13.80 4.15
CA THR A 76 0.85 -13.90 5.61
C THR A 76 1.61 -12.73 6.20
N SER A 77 1.41 -12.47 7.50
CA SER A 77 2.15 -11.42 8.21
C SER A 77 3.65 -11.71 8.18
N MET A 78 4.45 -10.70 7.84
CA MET A 78 5.92 -10.78 7.87
C MET A 78 6.49 -10.58 9.29
N GLY A 79 5.69 -10.17 10.25
CA GLY A 79 6.04 -10.00 11.65
C GLY A 79 7.14 -8.97 11.86
N ARG A 80 8.40 -9.41 11.90
CA ARG A 80 9.56 -8.56 12.14
C ARG A 80 10.47 -8.47 10.92
N PHE A 81 11.11 -7.31 10.79
CA PHE A 81 12.21 -7.10 9.85
C PHE A 81 13.51 -6.98 10.65
N ASN A 82 14.40 -7.95 10.48
CA ASN A 82 15.64 -8.04 11.22
C ASN A 82 16.82 -7.59 10.36
N PHE A 83 17.60 -6.64 10.86
CA PHE A 83 18.88 -6.24 10.26
C PHE A 83 20.00 -7.03 10.91
N VAL A 84 20.65 -7.91 10.16
CA VAL A 84 21.70 -8.81 10.66
C VAL A 84 23.03 -8.39 10.05
N SER A 85 24.00 -8.05 10.90
CA SER A 85 25.34 -7.60 10.48
C SER A 85 26.37 -8.71 10.61
N GLY A 86 27.33 -8.74 9.66
CA GLY A 86 28.46 -9.67 9.66
C GLY A 86 28.66 -10.43 8.37
N THR A 87 29.84 -11.08 8.23
CA THR A 87 30.27 -11.82 7.04
C THR A 87 30.10 -13.34 7.16
N ASP A 88 29.65 -13.82 8.32
CA ASP A 88 29.56 -15.24 8.66
C ASP A 88 28.36 -15.98 8.06
N CYS A 89 27.58 -15.34 7.21
CA CYS A 89 26.38 -15.87 6.56
C CYS A 89 25.36 -16.50 7.53
N ASN A 90 25.36 -16.09 8.79
CA ASN A 90 24.49 -16.62 9.83
C ASN A 90 23.19 -15.83 9.97
N MET A 91 22.09 -16.35 9.44
CA MET A 91 20.76 -15.72 9.53
C MET A 91 20.16 -15.72 10.97
N HIS A 92 20.73 -16.46 11.91
CA HIS A 92 20.26 -16.56 13.31
C HIS A 92 21.04 -15.66 14.26
N LYS A 93 21.94 -14.86 13.76
CA LYS A 93 22.65 -13.88 14.57
C LYS A 93 21.67 -12.88 15.20
N ILE A 94 21.99 -12.41 16.40
CA ILE A 94 21.18 -11.34 17.02
C ILE A 94 21.17 -10.12 16.09
N PRO A 95 20.00 -9.65 15.68
CA PRO A 95 19.91 -8.51 14.78
C PRO A 95 20.43 -7.23 15.49
N ILE A 96 21.13 -6.39 14.74
CA ILE A 96 21.51 -5.05 15.22
C ILE A 96 20.28 -4.16 15.41
N LEU A 97 19.22 -4.43 14.61
CA LEU A 97 17.92 -3.75 14.68
C LEU A 97 16.84 -4.75 14.29
N ALA A 98 15.76 -4.77 15.06
CA ALA A 98 14.52 -5.48 14.71
C ALA A 98 13.37 -4.47 14.68
N MET A 99 12.72 -4.33 13.53
CA MET A 99 11.50 -3.53 13.38
C MET A 99 10.30 -4.45 13.53
N ASP A 100 9.44 -4.18 14.50
CA ASP A 100 8.25 -4.99 14.76
C ASP A 100 7.01 -4.38 14.09
N TYR A 101 6.46 -5.08 13.10
CA TYR A 101 5.29 -4.63 12.34
C TYR A 101 3.96 -5.17 12.89
N ASN A 102 3.96 -5.87 14.01
CA ASN A 102 2.74 -6.27 14.71
C ASN A 102 2.17 -5.15 15.61
N ILE A 103 2.85 -4.02 15.69
CA ILE A 103 2.44 -2.88 16.50
C ILE A 103 1.50 -2.00 15.69
N VAL A 104 0.30 -1.78 16.21
CA VAL A 104 -0.69 -0.80 15.72
C VAL A 104 -0.67 0.38 16.67
N GLY A 105 -0.27 1.52 16.20
CA GLY A 105 0.04 2.77 16.88
C GLY A 105 -0.44 3.02 18.31
N SER A 106 0.41 3.64 19.11
CA SER A 106 0.11 4.04 20.49
C SER A 106 0.45 5.50 20.75
N THR A 107 -0.47 6.21 21.42
CA THR A 107 -0.28 7.56 21.96
C THR A 107 0.38 7.59 23.35
N ASN A 108 0.41 6.46 24.07
CA ASN A 108 0.77 6.41 25.49
C ASN A 108 2.24 6.67 25.81
N LEU A 109 3.09 6.94 24.80
CA LEU A 109 4.54 7.13 24.98
C LEU A 109 4.97 8.55 25.32
N LEU A 110 4.09 9.51 25.40
CA LEU A 110 4.43 10.90 25.17
C LEU A 110 4.08 11.88 26.29
N LYS A 111 3.94 11.39 27.50
CA LYS A 111 3.90 12.31 28.65
C LYS A 111 5.20 13.11 28.89
N CYS A 112 6.25 12.84 28.11
CA CYS A 112 7.58 13.45 28.30
C CYS A 112 8.15 14.21 27.10
N VAL A 113 7.37 14.41 26.00
CA VAL A 113 7.82 15.16 24.81
C VAL A 113 6.78 16.24 24.47
N PRO A 114 7.17 17.46 24.03
CA PRO A 114 6.22 18.49 23.63
C PRO A 114 5.25 18.00 22.56
N ALA A 115 3.99 18.42 22.64
CA ALA A 115 2.87 17.90 21.86
C ALA A 115 3.03 18.02 20.32
N ASP A 116 3.86 18.93 19.85
CA ASP A 116 4.02 19.27 18.44
C ASP A 116 4.93 18.29 17.66
N ASP A 117 5.77 17.49 18.36
CA ASP A 117 6.71 16.54 17.74
C ASP A 117 6.27 15.06 17.85
N VAL A 118 5.08 14.81 18.37
CA VAL A 118 4.57 13.47 18.62
C VAL A 118 4.09 12.82 17.32
N LYS A 119 4.90 11.94 16.76
CA LYS A 119 4.57 11.14 15.58
C LYS A 119 4.09 9.76 16.02
N ILE A 120 2.82 9.45 15.72
CA ILE A 120 2.14 8.22 16.15
C ILE A 120 2.31 7.14 15.08
N ALA A 121 2.64 5.92 15.49
CA ALA A 121 2.80 4.76 14.61
C ALA A 121 1.45 4.08 14.35
N GLY A 122 1.17 3.70 13.07
CA GLY A 122 0.07 2.82 12.69
C GLY A 122 -1.32 3.44 12.74
N ALA A 123 -1.65 4.26 11.73
CA ALA A 123 -2.97 4.90 11.62
C ALA A 123 -4.01 4.09 10.84
N THR A 124 -3.66 2.91 10.35
CA THR A 124 -4.53 2.14 9.45
C THR A 124 -5.39 1.09 10.15
N GLY A 125 -5.21 0.89 11.46
CA GLY A 125 -5.89 -0.16 12.21
C GLY A 125 -5.44 -1.59 11.85
N HIS A 126 -4.53 -1.73 10.89
CA HIS A 126 -3.99 -3.02 10.47
C HIS A 126 -2.61 -3.28 11.04
N VAL A 127 -2.35 -4.57 11.32
CA VAL A 127 -1.01 -5.06 11.59
C VAL A 127 -0.24 -5.08 10.27
N GLY A 128 0.87 -4.38 10.20
CA GLY A 128 1.55 -4.06 8.95
C GLY A 128 2.36 -5.19 8.35
N PHE A 129 2.69 -5.05 7.10
CA PHE A 129 3.40 -5.91 6.16
C PHE A 129 2.92 -7.37 6.08
N ILE A 130 2.37 -7.69 4.93
CA ILE A 130 2.15 -9.07 4.50
C ILE A 130 3.18 -9.47 3.44
N GLY A 131 3.68 -10.70 3.55
CA GLY A 131 4.40 -11.37 2.48
C GLY A 131 3.40 -12.04 1.54
N HIS A 132 3.30 -11.57 0.28
CA HIS A 132 2.26 -12.01 -0.63
C HIS A 132 2.80 -12.56 -1.95
N LYS A 133 2.01 -13.39 -2.64
CA LYS A 133 2.22 -13.75 -4.05
C LYS A 133 1.54 -12.74 -4.94
N GLN A 134 2.32 -11.96 -5.70
CA GLN A 134 1.76 -10.93 -6.59
C GLN A 134 0.72 -11.48 -7.58
N PRO A 135 0.88 -12.64 -8.26
CA PRO A 135 -0.14 -13.16 -9.16
C PRO A 135 -1.49 -13.42 -8.47
N VAL A 136 -1.47 -13.91 -7.23
CA VAL A 136 -2.71 -14.14 -6.45
C VAL A 136 -3.36 -12.81 -6.06
N LEU A 137 -2.56 -11.84 -5.62
CA LEU A 137 -3.03 -10.48 -5.32
C LEU A 137 -3.69 -9.85 -6.55
N GLU A 138 -3.04 -9.90 -7.72
CA GLU A 138 -3.60 -9.37 -8.97
C GLU A 138 -4.92 -10.06 -9.36
N SER A 139 -4.99 -11.38 -9.23
CA SER A 139 -6.20 -12.14 -9.53
C SER A 139 -7.39 -11.69 -8.66
N HIS A 140 -7.16 -11.51 -7.36
CA HIS A 140 -8.22 -11.04 -6.46
C HIS A 140 -8.65 -9.60 -6.76
N ILE A 141 -7.70 -8.69 -7.06
CA ILE A 141 -8.04 -7.31 -7.44
C ILE A 141 -8.82 -7.29 -8.76
N ARG A 142 -8.41 -8.06 -9.78
CA ARG A 142 -9.14 -8.17 -11.06
C ARG A 142 -10.56 -8.72 -10.85
N GLY A 143 -10.74 -9.66 -9.91
CA GLY A 143 -12.06 -10.17 -9.52
C GLY A 143 -12.98 -9.13 -8.86
N CYS A 144 -12.43 -8.00 -8.38
CA CYS A 144 -13.20 -6.89 -7.80
C CYS A 144 -13.64 -5.84 -8.83
N MET A 145 -13.25 -5.97 -10.09
CA MET A 145 -13.64 -5.04 -11.15
C MET A 145 -15.12 -5.26 -11.52
N PRO A 146 -16.03 -4.28 -11.28
CA PRO A 146 -17.45 -4.46 -11.58
C PRO A 146 -17.70 -4.57 -13.09
N SER A 147 -18.23 -5.67 -13.57
CA SER A 147 -18.49 -5.90 -15.01
C SER A 147 -19.46 -4.90 -15.64
N SER A 148 -20.27 -4.20 -14.83
CA SER A 148 -21.16 -3.13 -15.29
C SER A 148 -20.42 -1.87 -15.75
N HIS A 149 -19.17 -1.65 -15.28
CA HIS A 149 -18.41 -0.44 -15.56
C HIS A 149 -16.99 -0.72 -16.03
N CYS A 150 -16.49 -1.95 -15.88
CA CYS A 150 -15.12 -2.30 -16.20
C CYS A 150 -15.07 -3.36 -17.30
N SER A 151 -14.27 -3.12 -18.33
CA SER A 151 -13.96 -4.10 -19.39
C SER A 151 -12.45 -4.36 -19.41
N LEU A 152 -12.03 -5.60 -19.16
CA LEU A 152 -10.64 -6.02 -19.29
C LEU A 152 -10.42 -6.74 -20.62
N ARG A 153 -9.43 -6.29 -21.39
CA ARG A 153 -8.99 -6.89 -22.65
C ARG A 153 -7.55 -7.35 -22.52
N CYS A 154 -7.39 -8.66 -22.43
CA CYS A 154 -6.07 -9.30 -22.50
C CYS A 154 -5.64 -9.46 -23.97
N ASN A 155 -4.32 -9.66 -24.22
CA ASN A 155 -3.72 -9.65 -25.56
C ASN A 155 -3.98 -8.34 -26.33
N ALA A 156 -4.16 -7.23 -25.64
CA ALA A 156 -4.43 -5.92 -26.19
C ALA A 156 -3.20 -5.01 -26.03
N THR A 157 -2.43 -4.87 -27.09
CA THR A 157 -1.20 -4.08 -27.10
C THR A 157 -1.46 -2.70 -27.70
N VAL A 158 -1.29 -1.66 -26.93
CA VAL A 158 -1.37 -0.26 -27.42
C VAL A 158 -0.26 0.00 -28.42
N VAL A 159 -0.64 0.47 -29.61
CA VAL A 159 0.29 0.76 -30.72
C VAL A 159 0.32 2.23 -31.10
N GLU A 160 -0.75 2.97 -30.88
CA GLU A 160 -0.86 4.39 -31.17
C GLU A 160 -1.71 5.10 -30.14
N LEU A 161 -1.37 6.33 -29.80
CA LEU A 161 -2.11 7.21 -28.92
C LEU A 161 -2.06 8.64 -29.42
N GLU A 162 -3.22 9.26 -29.58
CA GLU A 162 -3.40 10.66 -29.92
C GLU A 162 -4.38 11.31 -28.96
N GLU A 163 -4.44 12.64 -28.92
CA GLU A 163 -5.43 13.38 -28.14
C GLU A 163 -5.80 14.72 -28.83
N ASP A 164 -7.03 15.12 -28.61
CA ASP A 164 -7.53 16.45 -28.95
C ASP A 164 -8.04 17.20 -27.70
N GLU A 165 -8.88 18.21 -27.90
CA GLU A 165 -9.42 18.99 -26.78
C GLU A 165 -10.39 18.19 -25.90
N ASP A 166 -11.08 17.19 -26.45
CA ASP A 166 -12.17 16.45 -25.80
C ASP A 166 -11.83 15.00 -25.48
N TRP A 167 -10.99 14.35 -26.29
CA TRP A 167 -10.76 12.91 -26.26
C TRP A 167 -9.30 12.52 -26.39
N THR A 168 -8.99 11.32 -25.88
CA THR A 168 -7.83 10.53 -26.26
C THR A 168 -8.27 9.45 -27.22
N TYR A 169 -7.46 9.14 -28.23
CA TYR A 169 -7.69 8.14 -29.26
C TYR A 169 -6.59 7.11 -29.19
N CYS A 170 -6.93 5.89 -28.78
CA CYS A 170 -5.99 4.79 -28.61
C CYS A 170 -6.27 3.71 -29.67
N THR A 171 -5.25 3.37 -30.46
CA THR A 171 -5.29 2.16 -31.29
C THR A 171 -4.56 1.05 -30.55
N TYR A 172 -5.20 -0.09 -30.41
CA TYR A 172 -4.57 -1.30 -29.86
C TYR A 172 -4.72 -2.47 -30.80
N ARG A 173 -3.75 -3.39 -30.72
CA ARG A 173 -3.72 -4.62 -31.51
C ARG A 173 -4.08 -5.80 -30.63
N ASP A 174 -4.99 -6.64 -31.08
CA ASP A 174 -5.42 -7.86 -30.39
C ASP A 174 -4.50 -9.07 -30.68
N ALA A 175 -4.87 -10.26 -30.17
CA ALA A 175 -4.13 -11.50 -30.34
C ALA A 175 -4.04 -11.97 -31.82
N THR A 176 -4.97 -11.55 -32.67
CA THR A 176 -5.00 -11.90 -34.11
C THR A 176 -4.15 -10.97 -34.94
N GLY A 177 -3.70 -9.84 -34.35
CA GLY A 177 -3.00 -8.77 -35.05
C GLY A 177 -3.94 -7.70 -35.62
N GLU A 178 -5.26 -7.80 -35.40
CA GLU A 178 -6.24 -6.82 -35.81
C GLU A 178 -6.17 -5.56 -34.94
N GLU A 179 -6.31 -4.40 -35.58
CA GLU A 179 -6.28 -3.11 -34.90
C GLU A 179 -7.68 -2.60 -34.61
N HIS A 180 -7.89 -2.19 -33.36
CA HIS A 180 -9.13 -1.66 -32.85
C HIS A 180 -8.94 -0.23 -32.34
N GLY A 181 -10.00 0.60 -32.49
CA GLY A 181 -10.03 1.99 -32.02
C GLY A 181 -10.80 2.13 -30.71
N LEU A 182 -10.19 2.76 -29.71
CA LEU A 182 -10.82 3.13 -28.45
C LEU A 182 -10.61 4.60 -28.17
N ARG A 183 -11.69 5.37 -28.00
CA ARG A 183 -11.59 6.75 -27.53
C ARG A 183 -12.07 6.89 -26.10
N ALA A 184 -11.36 7.70 -25.31
CA ALA A 184 -11.67 7.92 -23.91
C ALA A 184 -11.51 9.40 -23.54
N ARG A 185 -12.20 9.86 -22.49
CA ARG A 185 -12.00 11.21 -21.95
C ARG A 185 -10.63 11.37 -21.30
N PHE A 186 -10.11 10.28 -20.70
CA PHE A 186 -8.78 10.23 -20.12
C PHE A 186 -8.10 8.90 -20.45
N PHE A 187 -6.78 8.95 -20.62
CA PHE A 187 -5.94 7.77 -20.80
C PHE A 187 -4.94 7.66 -19.65
N VAL A 188 -4.90 6.49 -18.97
CA VAL A 188 -4.01 6.26 -17.84
C VAL A 188 -3.01 5.17 -18.17
N GLY A 189 -1.72 5.52 -18.21
CA GLY A 189 -0.62 4.56 -18.30
C GLY A 189 -0.29 3.97 -16.94
N ALA A 190 -0.68 2.71 -16.73
CA ALA A 190 -0.29 1.85 -15.63
C ALA A 190 0.56 0.66 -16.13
N ASP A 191 1.27 0.86 -17.23
CA ASP A 191 1.99 -0.10 -18.06
C ASP A 191 3.46 -0.32 -17.63
N GLY A 192 3.81 0.18 -16.45
CA GLY A 192 5.05 -0.10 -15.76
C GLY A 192 6.27 0.69 -16.28
N LYS A 193 7.45 0.33 -15.74
CA LYS A 193 8.71 1.05 -15.96
C LYS A 193 9.10 1.21 -17.44
N THR A 194 8.71 0.27 -18.30
CA THR A 194 9.07 0.24 -19.72
C THR A 194 7.86 0.42 -20.64
N GLY A 195 6.73 0.86 -20.09
CA GLY A 195 5.45 0.96 -20.78
C GLY A 195 5.43 1.94 -21.96
N TYR A 196 4.51 1.71 -22.87
CA TYR A 196 4.26 2.51 -24.07
C TYR A 196 3.93 3.96 -23.73
N THR A 197 3.00 4.15 -22.78
CA THR A 197 2.44 5.47 -22.47
C THR A 197 3.50 6.51 -22.15
N ARG A 198 4.45 6.15 -21.27
CA ARG A 198 5.55 7.08 -20.98
C ARG A 198 6.57 7.11 -22.10
N LYS A 199 7.11 5.97 -22.53
CA LYS A 199 8.28 5.91 -23.41
C LYS A 199 8.01 6.37 -24.84
N GLN A 200 6.86 5.96 -25.39
CA GLN A 200 6.57 6.24 -26.79
C GLN A 200 5.74 7.51 -26.96
N TYR A 201 4.83 7.78 -26.02
CA TYR A 201 3.93 8.93 -26.15
C TYR A 201 4.39 10.16 -25.37
N LEU A 202 4.73 10.05 -24.09
CA LEU A 202 4.99 11.21 -23.23
C LEU A 202 6.44 11.68 -23.22
N GLU A 203 7.46 10.80 -23.31
CA GLU A 203 8.88 11.20 -23.35
C GLU A 203 9.18 12.13 -24.54
N PRO A 204 8.70 11.88 -25.78
CA PRO A 204 8.84 12.83 -26.88
C PRO A 204 8.17 14.18 -26.64
N ARG A 205 7.24 14.24 -25.69
CA ARG A 205 6.48 15.46 -25.30
C ARG A 205 7.05 16.14 -24.05
N GLY A 206 8.25 15.73 -23.59
CA GLY A 206 9.00 16.33 -22.49
C GLY A 206 8.70 15.78 -21.09
N VAL A 207 8.02 14.64 -20.98
CA VAL A 207 7.90 13.93 -19.69
C VAL A 207 9.11 13.02 -19.51
N ILE A 208 9.92 13.27 -18.50
CA ILE A 208 11.19 12.59 -18.27
C ILE A 208 11.19 11.88 -16.93
N LEU A 209 11.66 10.62 -16.92
CA LEU A 209 11.87 9.86 -15.69
C LEU A 209 13.24 10.25 -15.08
N GLU A 210 13.21 11.19 -14.14
CA GLU A 210 14.39 11.79 -13.52
C GLU A 210 14.87 11.00 -12.31
N LYS A 211 16.17 11.13 -12.01
CA LYS A 211 16.74 10.67 -10.74
C LYS A 211 16.11 11.47 -9.59
N PHE A 212 15.77 10.77 -8.51
CA PHE A 212 15.28 11.45 -7.32
C PHE A 212 16.45 12.05 -6.54
N HIS A 213 16.77 13.32 -6.82
CA HIS A 213 17.98 13.98 -6.32
C HIS A 213 18.11 14.04 -4.80
N ALA A 214 16.99 14.07 -4.05
CA ALA A 214 17.03 14.13 -2.59
C ALA A 214 17.47 12.81 -1.93
N ALA A 215 17.34 11.67 -2.64
CA ALA A 215 17.71 10.36 -2.14
C ALA A 215 17.87 9.40 -3.35
N PHE A 216 19.03 9.50 -4.03
CA PHE A 216 19.28 8.64 -5.20
C PHE A 216 19.87 7.30 -4.79
N TYR A 217 19.30 6.25 -5.35
CA TYR A 217 19.76 4.86 -5.27
C TYR A 217 19.59 4.20 -6.62
N GLU A 218 20.62 3.50 -7.09
CA GLU A 218 20.56 2.66 -8.30
C GLU A 218 21.57 1.54 -8.17
N GLU A 219 21.07 0.32 -8.04
CA GLU A 219 21.89 -0.88 -7.89
C GLU A 219 21.22 -2.06 -8.59
N THR A 220 22.03 -2.96 -9.12
CA THR A 220 21.56 -4.20 -9.72
C THR A 220 21.69 -5.36 -8.72
N TRP A 221 20.65 -6.15 -8.61
CA TRP A 221 20.55 -7.27 -7.69
C TRP A 221 20.15 -8.53 -8.46
N VAL A 222 20.56 -9.69 -8.00
CA VAL A 222 19.95 -10.96 -8.41
C VAL A 222 18.73 -11.21 -7.55
N ALA A 223 17.56 -11.36 -8.16
CA ALA A 223 16.32 -11.72 -7.49
C ALA A 223 16.05 -13.22 -7.68
N LEU A 224 16.07 -13.95 -6.56
CA LEU A 224 15.93 -15.40 -6.49
C LEU A 224 14.65 -15.78 -5.73
N ASN A 225 13.84 -16.66 -6.30
CA ASN A 225 12.70 -17.29 -5.63
C ASN A 225 12.87 -18.81 -5.64
N TRP A 226 12.71 -19.42 -4.46
CA TRP A 226 12.69 -20.86 -4.28
C TRP A 226 11.34 -21.34 -3.77
N ARG A 227 10.97 -22.56 -4.17
CA ARG A 227 9.98 -23.38 -3.46
C ARG A 227 10.71 -24.45 -2.69
N ILE A 228 10.36 -24.60 -1.43
CA ILE A 228 11.05 -25.50 -0.51
C ILE A 228 10.16 -26.71 -0.25
N THR A 229 10.68 -27.90 -0.51
CA THR A 229 10.13 -29.16 -0.01
C THR A 229 10.76 -29.45 1.34
N VAL A 230 9.97 -29.73 2.37
CA VAL A 230 10.53 -30.04 3.69
C VAL A 230 11.05 -31.48 3.71
N PRO A 231 12.34 -31.72 4.02
CA PRO A 231 12.85 -33.06 4.18
C PRO A 231 12.17 -33.76 5.36
N THR A 232 11.97 -35.05 5.25
CA THR A 232 11.39 -35.88 6.31
C THR A 232 12.31 -37.06 6.61
N PRO A 233 12.18 -37.76 7.79
CA PRO A 233 12.94 -38.99 8.06
C PRO A 233 12.74 -40.09 7.01
N GLN A 234 11.61 -40.06 6.27
CA GLN A 234 11.34 -41.03 5.21
C GLN A 234 12.04 -40.66 3.90
N SER A 235 12.03 -39.38 3.52
CA SER A 235 12.66 -38.90 2.27
C SER A 235 14.18 -38.75 2.42
N HIS A 236 14.66 -38.36 3.59
CA HIS A 236 16.07 -38.10 3.90
C HIS A 236 16.48 -38.76 5.21
N PRO A 237 16.51 -40.11 5.28
CA PRO A 237 16.75 -40.82 6.55
C PRO A 237 18.09 -40.48 7.21
N ASN A 238 19.10 -40.14 6.42
CA ASN A 238 20.46 -39.83 6.89
C ASN A 238 20.67 -38.34 7.23
N PHE A 239 19.62 -37.52 7.25
CA PHE A 239 19.79 -36.09 7.55
C PHE A 239 20.10 -35.92 9.05
N PRO A 240 21.25 -35.27 9.41
CA PRO A 240 21.83 -35.40 10.76
C PRO A 240 20.97 -34.87 11.90
N LEU A 241 20.01 -33.99 11.61
CA LEU A 241 19.20 -33.37 12.66
C LEU A 241 18.08 -34.26 13.18
N TRP A 242 17.75 -35.39 12.50
CA TRP A 242 16.77 -36.34 13.01
C TRP A 242 17.24 -36.98 14.31
N GLU A 243 18.51 -37.37 14.37
CA GLU A 243 19.11 -37.96 15.59
C GLU A 243 19.19 -36.97 16.76
N ARG A 244 19.07 -35.69 16.47
CA ARG A 244 19.02 -34.60 17.47
C ARG A 244 17.59 -34.22 17.88
N GLY A 245 16.58 -34.95 17.39
CA GLY A 245 15.17 -34.80 17.78
C GLY A 245 14.45 -33.63 17.08
N TYR A 246 15.01 -33.06 16.02
CA TYR A 246 14.32 -32.00 15.26
C TYR A 246 13.20 -32.56 14.40
N SER A 247 12.05 -31.91 14.42
CA SER A 247 10.96 -32.21 13.47
C SER A 247 11.22 -31.58 12.09
N PRO A 248 10.58 -32.08 11.02
CA PRO A 248 10.66 -31.48 9.69
C PRO A 248 10.34 -29.97 9.68
N GLU A 249 9.32 -29.54 10.40
CA GLU A 249 8.94 -28.10 10.48
C GLU A 249 10.02 -27.29 11.23
N GLN A 250 10.61 -27.81 12.27
CA GLN A 250 11.72 -27.16 12.97
C GLN A 250 12.95 -27.03 12.05
N VAL A 251 13.24 -28.04 11.23
CA VAL A 251 14.30 -27.97 10.21
C VAL A 251 13.98 -26.85 9.21
N TYR A 252 12.75 -26.78 8.72
CA TYR A 252 12.34 -25.70 7.81
C TYR A 252 12.54 -24.31 8.44
N ASP A 253 12.14 -24.12 9.69
CA ASP A 253 12.30 -22.86 10.42
C ASP A 253 13.76 -22.49 10.70
N LEU A 254 14.60 -23.48 10.89
CA LEU A 254 16.04 -23.30 11.10
C LEU A 254 16.75 -22.81 9.83
N PHE A 255 16.47 -23.40 8.66
CA PHE A 255 17.16 -23.06 7.42
C PHE A 255 16.52 -21.90 6.68
N PHE A 256 15.21 -21.71 6.82
CA PHE A 256 14.43 -20.65 6.21
C PHE A 256 13.62 -19.91 7.27
N PRO A 257 14.24 -19.02 8.05
CA PRO A 257 13.55 -18.36 9.16
C PRO A 257 12.29 -17.61 8.72
N PRO A 258 11.20 -17.59 9.55
CA PRO A 258 9.92 -17.01 9.17
C PRO A 258 9.96 -15.48 9.00
N GLU A 259 10.83 -14.80 9.74
CA GLU A 259 10.94 -13.35 9.73
C GLU A 259 11.82 -12.86 8.57
N PHE A 260 11.49 -11.70 8.00
CA PHE A 260 12.28 -11.09 6.93
C PHE A 260 13.63 -10.55 7.45
N ARG A 261 14.70 -10.75 6.70
CA ARG A 261 16.06 -10.35 7.06
C ARG A 261 16.71 -9.47 6.02
N PHE A 262 17.22 -8.35 6.48
CA PHE A 262 18.22 -7.55 5.78
C PHE A 262 19.60 -8.01 6.24
N LEU A 263 20.34 -8.63 5.35
CA LEU A 263 21.66 -9.20 5.59
C LEU A 263 22.71 -8.14 5.24
N CYS A 264 23.10 -7.36 6.26
CA CYS A 264 24.08 -6.27 6.13
C CYS A 264 25.51 -6.85 6.08
N ASN A 265 25.75 -7.73 5.13
CA ASN A 265 27.05 -8.33 4.88
C ASN A 265 27.88 -7.39 3.99
N PRO A 266 29.00 -6.82 4.46
CA PRO A 266 29.81 -5.88 3.68
C PRO A 266 30.40 -6.48 2.41
N ASP A 267 30.65 -7.81 2.39
CA ASP A 267 31.20 -8.49 1.22
C ASP A 267 30.12 -8.68 0.13
N ARG A 268 28.87 -8.92 0.52
CA ARG A 268 27.73 -9.04 -0.41
C ARG A 268 26.41 -8.80 0.33
N PRO A 269 25.93 -7.55 0.35
CA PRO A 269 24.62 -7.20 0.90
C PRO A 269 23.50 -8.05 0.28
N ALA A 270 22.59 -8.53 1.13
CA ALA A 270 21.50 -9.40 0.70
C ALA A 270 20.23 -9.17 1.51
N VAL A 271 19.12 -9.73 1.05
CA VAL A 271 17.86 -9.82 1.78
C VAL A 271 17.28 -11.21 1.64
N ALA A 272 16.60 -11.70 2.69
CA ALA A 272 15.98 -13.01 2.69
C ALA A 272 14.66 -13.02 3.45
N GLY A 273 13.68 -13.79 2.96
CA GLY A 273 12.41 -13.93 3.67
C GLY A 273 11.42 -14.83 2.96
N ARG A 274 10.49 -15.38 3.75
CA ARG A 274 9.36 -16.14 3.25
C ARG A 274 8.31 -15.19 2.68
N PHE A 275 7.51 -15.66 1.72
CA PHE A 275 6.38 -14.92 1.17
C PHE A 275 5.27 -15.88 0.69
N GLY A 276 4.06 -15.35 0.48
CA GLY A 276 2.89 -16.16 0.21
C GLY A 276 2.31 -16.78 1.48
N LEU A 277 1.48 -17.78 1.33
CA LEU A 277 0.94 -18.53 2.46
C LEU A 277 1.98 -19.53 3.01
N PRO A 278 1.91 -19.91 4.29
CA PRO A 278 2.84 -20.90 4.86
C PRO A 278 2.90 -22.23 4.09
N ALA A 279 1.75 -22.66 3.55
CA ALA A 279 1.67 -23.88 2.74
C ALA A 279 2.39 -23.79 1.39
N ASP A 280 2.60 -22.58 0.85
CA ASP A 280 3.31 -22.38 -0.42
C ASP A 280 4.81 -22.64 -0.30
N ARG A 281 5.36 -22.51 0.90
CA ARG A 281 6.78 -22.70 1.22
C ARG A 281 7.72 -21.96 0.28
N LEU A 282 7.36 -20.72 -0.03
CA LEU A 282 8.14 -19.84 -0.89
C LEU A 282 9.16 -19.05 -0.08
N TRP A 283 10.35 -18.94 -0.63
CA TRP A 283 11.43 -18.18 -0.04
C TRP A 283 12.10 -17.31 -1.09
N ARG A 284 12.37 -16.05 -0.75
CA ARG A 284 13.11 -15.09 -1.57
C ARG A 284 14.47 -14.84 -0.97
N PHE A 285 15.47 -14.80 -1.83
CA PHE A 285 16.78 -14.26 -1.54
C PHE A 285 17.18 -13.28 -2.64
N GLU A 286 17.66 -12.11 -2.27
CA GLU A 286 18.19 -11.13 -3.22
C GLU A 286 19.59 -10.72 -2.77
N TYR A 287 20.54 -10.61 -3.68
CA TYR A 287 21.90 -10.18 -3.39
C TYR A 287 22.41 -9.20 -4.44
N ILE A 288 23.27 -8.28 -4.00
CA ILE A 288 23.81 -7.21 -4.84
C ILE A 288 24.79 -7.78 -5.89
N ILE A 289 24.81 -7.15 -7.04
CA ILE A 289 25.84 -7.33 -8.09
C ILE A 289 26.79 -6.15 -7.95
N HIS A 290 28.09 -6.45 -7.76
CA HIS A 290 29.10 -5.40 -7.64
C HIS A 290 29.46 -4.81 -9.01
N GLU A 291 30.05 -3.61 -8.99
CA GLU A 291 30.56 -2.97 -10.19
C GLU A 291 31.58 -3.87 -10.91
N GLY A 292 31.39 -4.04 -12.22
CA GLY A 292 32.22 -4.92 -13.05
C GLY A 292 31.80 -6.39 -13.11
N GLU A 293 30.79 -6.81 -12.31
CA GLU A 293 30.23 -8.17 -12.41
C GLU A 293 29.11 -8.21 -13.46
N ASP A 294 29.05 -9.30 -14.25
CA ASP A 294 27.94 -9.55 -15.16
C ASP A 294 26.75 -10.16 -14.44
N GLY A 295 25.60 -9.51 -14.56
CA GLY A 295 24.38 -9.90 -13.84
C GLY A 295 23.86 -11.29 -14.19
N TYR A 296 24.01 -11.73 -15.45
CA TYR A 296 23.55 -13.06 -15.85
C TYR A 296 24.53 -14.15 -15.40
N VAL A 297 25.83 -13.85 -15.37
CA VAL A 297 26.84 -14.73 -14.75
C VAL A 297 26.54 -14.87 -13.25
N MET A 298 26.29 -13.76 -12.57
CA MET A 298 25.97 -13.77 -11.14
C MET A 298 24.66 -14.49 -10.82
N ALA A 299 23.72 -14.56 -11.75
CA ALA A 299 22.48 -15.32 -11.63
C ALA A 299 22.61 -16.80 -12.07
N SER A 300 23.80 -17.26 -12.45
CA SER A 300 24.03 -18.66 -12.82
C SER A 300 23.87 -19.61 -11.63
N PRO A 301 23.54 -20.89 -11.85
CA PRO A 301 23.41 -21.88 -10.76
C PRO A 301 24.68 -22.01 -9.92
N ALA A 302 25.87 -21.87 -10.52
CA ALA A 302 27.14 -21.96 -9.80
C ALA A 302 27.34 -20.79 -8.83
N GLU A 303 27.13 -19.54 -9.30
CA GLU A 303 27.26 -18.35 -8.45
C GLU A 303 26.15 -18.28 -7.40
N MET A 304 24.92 -18.65 -7.75
CA MET A 304 23.83 -18.77 -6.79
C MET A 304 24.20 -19.72 -5.65
N ARG A 305 24.73 -20.91 -5.96
CA ARG A 305 25.21 -21.85 -4.93
C ARG A 305 26.31 -21.22 -4.09
N ARG A 306 27.32 -20.65 -4.70
CA ARG A 306 28.45 -20.04 -4.00
C ARG A 306 28.01 -18.94 -3.00
N ILE A 307 26.98 -18.16 -3.35
CA ILE A 307 26.53 -17.00 -2.55
C ILE A 307 25.48 -17.40 -1.53
N VAL A 308 24.50 -18.23 -1.90
CA VAL A 308 23.31 -18.46 -1.08
C VAL A 308 23.46 -19.68 -0.16
N TYR A 309 24.16 -20.73 -0.59
CA TYR A 309 24.29 -21.96 0.19
C TYR A 309 25.01 -21.78 1.54
N PRO A 310 26.00 -20.87 1.68
CA PRO A 310 26.55 -20.57 3.01
C PRO A 310 25.50 -20.13 4.04
N TYR A 311 24.39 -19.47 3.62
CA TYR A 311 23.32 -19.07 4.51
C TYR A 311 22.39 -20.22 4.93
N ILE A 312 22.36 -21.32 4.17
CA ILE A 312 21.60 -22.54 4.47
C ILE A 312 22.53 -23.72 4.81
N THR A 313 23.75 -23.41 5.27
CA THR A 313 24.70 -24.37 5.84
C THR A 313 25.06 -23.95 7.24
N HIS A 314 24.71 -24.76 8.21
CA HIS A 314 24.91 -24.45 9.62
C HIS A 314 26.14 -25.17 10.17
N LYS A 315 26.89 -24.50 11.03
CA LYS A 315 28.03 -25.11 11.71
C LYS A 315 27.59 -26.31 12.53
N GLY A 316 28.24 -27.47 12.33
CA GLY A 316 27.94 -28.72 13.06
C GLY A 316 28.06 -28.55 14.57
N SER A 317 28.99 -27.71 15.02
CA SER A 317 29.17 -27.43 16.45
C SER A 317 27.91 -26.89 17.15
N ARG A 318 27.01 -26.23 16.40
CA ARG A 318 25.70 -25.77 16.90
C ARG A 318 24.81 -26.92 17.34
N TYR A 319 24.99 -28.08 16.74
CA TYR A 319 24.18 -29.28 16.94
C TYR A 319 24.97 -30.42 17.60
N GLN A 320 26.19 -30.14 18.08
CA GLN A 320 27.12 -31.17 18.62
C GLN A 320 27.47 -32.24 17.55
N LEU A 321 27.62 -31.82 16.32
CA LEU A 321 28.02 -32.63 15.17
C LEU A 321 29.44 -32.24 14.73
N ALA A 322 30.17 -33.22 14.18
CA ALA A 322 31.53 -33.01 13.67
C ALA A 322 31.54 -32.24 12.34
N GLU A 323 30.54 -32.47 11.51
CA GLU A 323 30.42 -31.87 10.18
C GLU A 323 29.34 -30.79 10.14
N ASP A 324 29.50 -29.81 9.26
CA ASP A 324 28.51 -28.77 9.02
C ASP A 324 27.26 -29.40 8.39
N VAL A 325 26.09 -28.84 8.69
CA VAL A 325 24.78 -29.33 8.22
C VAL A 325 24.26 -28.42 7.14
N GLN A 326 24.20 -28.92 5.93
CA GLN A 326 23.60 -28.21 4.78
C GLN A 326 22.17 -28.72 4.55
N PHE A 327 21.27 -27.79 4.17
CA PHE A 327 19.92 -28.17 3.74
C PHE A 327 19.96 -28.98 2.44
N PRO A 328 19.17 -30.06 2.29
CA PRO A 328 19.20 -30.92 1.11
C PRO A 328 18.89 -30.16 -0.18
N GLU A 329 19.75 -30.30 -1.19
CA GLU A 329 19.64 -29.55 -2.43
C GLU A 329 18.43 -29.96 -3.29
N ASP A 330 18.11 -31.26 -3.28
CA ASP A 330 16.95 -31.83 -3.97
C ASP A 330 15.60 -31.41 -3.35
N CYS A 331 15.63 -30.80 -2.19
CA CYS A 331 14.47 -30.16 -1.57
C CYS A 331 14.24 -28.70 -2.01
N ILE A 332 15.05 -28.19 -2.95
CA ILE A 332 14.99 -26.80 -3.41
C ILE A 332 14.63 -26.74 -4.90
N GLU A 333 13.48 -26.18 -5.21
CA GLU A 333 13.07 -25.85 -6.60
C GLU A 333 13.33 -24.37 -6.88
N VAL A 334 14.17 -24.06 -7.87
CA VAL A 334 14.45 -22.69 -8.30
C VAL A 334 13.36 -22.21 -9.25
N LEU A 335 12.48 -21.35 -8.78
CA LEU A 335 11.40 -20.78 -9.59
C LEU A 335 11.86 -19.59 -10.41
N ARG A 336 12.84 -18.84 -9.91
CA ARG A 336 13.38 -17.65 -10.55
C ARG A 336 14.79 -17.39 -10.06
N CYS A 337 15.67 -16.99 -10.97
CA CYS A 337 17.00 -16.44 -10.65
C CYS A 337 17.43 -15.53 -11.81
N ARG A 338 17.36 -14.21 -11.62
CA ARG A 338 17.75 -13.26 -12.68
C ARG A 338 18.10 -11.88 -12.13
N PRO A 339 18.95 -11.12 -12.86
CA PRO A 339 19.31 -9.77 -12.48
C PRO A 339 18.12 -8.82 -12.65
N PHE A 340 18.05 -7.82 -11.77
CA PHE A 340 17.09 -6.74 -11.83
C PHE A 340 17.70 -5.45 -11.27
N THR A 341 17.59 -4.34 -12.02
CA THR A 341 18.09 -3.03 -11.58
C THR A 341 16.99 -2.25 -10.90
N PHE A 342 17.20 -1.99 -9.63
CA PHE A 342 16.38 -1.10 -8.81
C PHE A 342 16.90 0.33 -8.91
N SER A 343 16.00 1.31 -8.93
CA SER A 343 16.40 2.72 -8.91
C SER A 343 15.34 3.58 -8.23
N SER A 344 15.75 4.73 -7.69
CA SER A 344 14.84 5.76 -7.18
C SER A 344 14.67 6.86 -8.23
N ARG A 345 13.56 6.82 -8.97
CA ARG A 345 13.26 7.79 -10.04
C ARG A 345 11.81 8.20 -10.01
N THR A 346 11.52 9.39 -10.49
CA THR A 346 10.14 9.88 -10.67
C THR A 346 10.06 10.74 -11.93
N CYS A 347 8.92 10.72 -12.59
CA CYS A 347 8.68 11.65 -13.70
C CYS A 347 8.58 13.09 -13.19
N ASN A 348 9.08 14.02 -13.99
CA ASN A 348 8.97 15.45 -13.75
C ASN A 348 7.50 15.93 -13.74
N VAL A 349 6.63 15.28 -14.52
CA VAL A 349 5.18 15.49 -14.59
C VAL A 349 4.49 14.14 -14.70
N TRP A 350 3.36 13.95 -13.99
CA TRP A 350 2.60 12.70 -14.02
C TRP A 350 1.31 12.78 -14.83
N ALA A 351 0.87 13.97 -15.18
CA ALA A 351 -0.28 14.17 -16.04
C ALA A 351 0.03 15.30 -17.03
N LYS A 352 -0.16 15.03 -18.30
CA LYS A 352 -0.06 16.02 -19.38
C LYS A 352 -1.33 15.92 -20.22
N ASP A 353 -2.06 17.02 -20.24
CA ASP A 353 -3.37 17.12 -20.87
C ASP A 353 -4.32 16.00 -20.37
N ARG A 354 -4.68 15.02 -21.19
CA ARG A 354 -5.59 13.92 -20.85
C ARG A 354 -4.88 12.60 -20.57
N VAL A 355 -3.55 12.58 -20.72
CA VAL A 355 -2.73 11.37 -20.52
C VAL A 355 -2.03 11.45 -19.19
N ILE A 356 -2.21 10.40 -18.36
CA ILE A 356 -1.80 10.34 -16.96
C ILE A 356 -0.92 9.11 -16.74
N LEU A 357 0.10 9.22 -15.90
CA LEU A 357 0.96 8.11 -15.47
C LEU A 357 0.66 7.71 -14.03
N CYS A 358 0.64 6.40 -13.75
CA CYS A 358 0.31 5.84 -12.43
C CYS A 358 1.21 4.64 -12.11
N GLY A 359 1.69 4.54 -10.86
CA GLY A 359 2.60 3.48 -10.43
C GLY A 359 3.97 3.52 -11.10
N ASP A 360 4.52 2.37 -11.47
CA ASP A 360 5.88 2.23 -12.04
C ASP A 360 6.06 2.97 -13.38
N SER A 361 5.00 3.37 -14.05
CA SER A 361 5.09 4.25 -15.22
C SER A 361 5.48 5.68 -14.85
N ALA A 362 5.10 6.14 -13.64
CA ALA A 362 5.36 7.47 -13.12
C ALA A 362 6.60 7.53 -12.20
N HIS A 363 6.85 6.48 -11.43
CA HIS A 363 7.95 6.43 -10.46
C HIS A 363 8.37 4.98 -10.16
N VAL A 364 9.62 4.79 -9.79
CA VAL A 364 10.18 3.49 -9.44
C VAL A 364 10.93 3.56 -8.12
N PHE A 365 10.90 2.45 -7.38
CA PHE A 365 11.42 2.32 -6.02
C PHE A 365 12.56 1.31 -5.91
N PRO A 366 13.52 1.52 -4.99
CA PRO A 366 14.37 0.44 -4.49
C PRO A 366 13.56 -0.56 -3.63
N PRO A 367 14.08 -1.78 -3.39
CA PRO A 367 13.29 -2.86 -2.77
C PRO A 367 13.11 -2.71 -1.25
N PHE A 368 13.88 -1.86 -0.58
CA PHE A 368 14.04 -1.79 0.88
C PHE A 368 12.89 -1.19 1.67
N GLY A 369 11.67 -1.54 1.42
CA GLY A 369 10.53 -1.00 2.14
C GLY A 369 9.19 -1.43 1.56
N GLY A 370 9.19 -2.26 0.51
CA GLY A 370 7.96 -2.78 -0.10
C GLY A 370 7.03 -1.70 -0.67
N GLN A 371 7.56 -0.51 -1.01
CA GLN A 371 6.74 0.66 -1.32
C GLN A 371 6.30 0.75 -2.79
N GLY A 372 6.85 -0.05 -3.71
CA GLY A 372 6.54 0.07 -5.14
C GLY A 372 5.04 -0.14 -5.44
N ILE A 373 4.48 -1.29 -5.06
CA ILE A 373 3.07 -1.61 -5.30
C ILE A 373 2.16 -0.64 -4.56
N VAL A 374 2.43 -0.40 -3.28
CA VAL A 374 1.58 0.45 -2.43
C VAL A 374 1.57 1.90 -2.89
N SER A 375 2.69 2.43 -3.37
CA SER A 375 2.72 3.78 -3.95
C SER A 375 1.82 3.87 -5.18
N GLY A 376 1.83 2.85 -6.05
CA GLY A 376 0.89 2.75 -7.16
C GLY A 376 -0.58 2.65 -6.70
N PHE A 377 -0.85 1.97 -5.60
CA PHE A 377 -2.19 1.92 -5.00
C PHE A 377 -2.64 3.30 -4.50
N ARG A 378 -1.75 4.02 -3.81
CA ARG A 378 -2.03 5.41 -3.38
C ARG A 378 -2.30 6.33 -4.56
N ASP A 379 -1.55 6.17 -5.67
CA ASP A 379 -1.83 6.92 -6.90
C ASP A 379 -3.22 6.60 -7.45
N ALA A 380 -3.54 5.31 -7.60
CA ALA A 380 -4.79 4.84 -8.17
C ALA A 380 -6.02 5.33 -7.39
N ILE A 381 -5.99 5.20 -6.07
CA ILE A 381 -7.13 5.60 -5.21
C ILE A 381 -7.30 7.11 -5.21
N SER A 382 -6.20 7.86 -5.10
CA SER A 382 -6.25 9.32 -5.12
C SER A 382 -6.66 9.86 -6.51
N LEU A 383 -6.34 9.13 -7.60
CA LEU A 383 -6.74 9.48 -8.96
C LEU A 383 -8.19 9.11 -9.25
N SER A 384 -8.67 7.95 -8.78
CA SER A 384 -9.97 7.40 -9.16
C SER A 384 -11.14 8.35 -8.89
N TRP A 385 -11.21 8.94 -7.70
CA TRP A 385 -12.29 9.87 -7.35
C TRP A 385 -12.19 11.19 -8.11
N ARG A 386 -10.98 11.64 -8.45
CA ARG A 386 -10.78 12.84 -9.26
C ARG A 386 -11.23 12.63 -10.70
N LEU A 387 -10.89 11.49 -11.29
CA LEU A 387 -11.40 11.14 -12.62
C LEU A 387 -12.92 10.98 -12.59
N ALA A 388 -13.48 10.37 -11.54
CA ALA A 388 -14.94 10.28 -11.39
C ALA A 388 -15.59 11.68 -11.31
N MET A 389 -15.01 12.60 -10.56
CA MET A 389 -15.45 14.00 -10.51
C MET A 389 -15.38 14.68 -11.89
N LEU A 390 -14.23 14.57 -12.56
CA LEU A 390 -14.03 15.18 -13.88
C LEU A 390 -14.96 14.60 -14.93
N CYS A 391 -15.20 13.29 -14.91
CA CYS A 391 -16.13 12.64 -15.84
C CYS A 391 -17.60 13.02 -15.59
N ARG A 392 -18.01 13.28 -14.34
CA ARG A 392 -19.40 13.60 -14.02
C ARG A 392 -19.76 15.07 -14.18
N TYR A 393 -18.86 15.94 -13.73
CA TYR A 393 -19.22 17.35 -13.48
C TYR A 393 -18.46 18.36 -14.32
N HIS A 394 -17.33 17.97 -14.92
CA HIS A 394 -16.46 18.90 -15.59
C HIS A 394 -16.06 18.46 -16.99
N SER A 395 -16.33 19.30 -17.98
CA SER A 395 -15.87 19.11 -19.37
C SER A 395 -14.72 20.06 -19.76
N ASN A 396 -14.39 21.06 -18.92
CA ASN A 396 -13.45 22.11 -19.25
C ASN A 396 -11.97 21.68 -19.03
N LYS A 397 -11.14 21.79 -20.06
CA LYS A 397 -9.70 21.45 -20.06
C LYS A 397 -8.91 22.17 -18.96
N LYS A 398 -9.24 23.44 -18.65
CA LYS A 398 -8.57 24.22 -17.61
C LYS A 398 -8.79 23.60 -16.23
N THR A 399 -10.00 23.14 -15.94
CA THR A 399 -10.34 22.44 -14.69
C THR A 399 -9.61 21.10 -14.61
N HIS A 400 -9.54 20.33 -15.72
CA HIS A 400 -8.80 19.08 -15.77
C HIS A 400 -7.34 19.25 -15.37
N HIS A 401 -6.66 20.20 -16.00
CA HIS A 401 -5.26 20.52 -15.69
C HIS A 401 -5.07 20.88 -14.20
N HIS A 402 -5.97 21.70 -13.64
CA HIS A 402 -5.88 22.14 -12.25
C HIS A 402 -6.03 20.98 -11.25
N VAL A 403 -7.03 20.13 -11.45
CA VAL A 403 -7.30 18.96 -10.61
C VAL A 403 -6.18 17.92 -10.68
N LEU A 404 -5.69 17.63 -11.90
CA LEU A 404 -4.60 16.67 -12.10
C LEU A 404 -3.26 17.19 -11.58
N LYS A 405 -3.00 18.49 -11.69
CA LYS A 405 -1.84 19.13 -11.08
C LYS A 405 -1.89 19.01 -9.54
N ALA A 406 -3.02 19.31 -8.93
CA ALA A 406 -3.20 19.16 -7.47
C ALA A 406 -3.02 17.70 -7.02
N TRP A 407 -3.54 16.74 -7.79
CA TRP A 407 -3.29 15.31 -7.56
C TRP A 407 -1.80 14.99 -7.57
N TYR A 408 -1.07 15.41 -8.58
CA TYR A 408 0.36 15.19 -8.70
C TYR A 408 1.14 15.79 -7.52
N GLU A 409 0.80 17.02 -7.11
CA GLU A 409 1.46 17.71 -6.00
C GLU A 409 1.22 17.01 -4.66
N GLU A 410 0.00 16.55 -4.37
CA GLU A 410 -0.31 15.72 -3.21
C GLU A 410 0.52 14.43 -3.24
N ARG A 411 0.46 13.69 -4.34
CA ARG A 411 1.15 12.41 -4.46
C ARG A 411 2.67 12.55 -4.35
N LYS A 412 3.24 13.60 -4.91
CA LYS A 412 4.68 13.89 -4.85
C LYS A 412 5.17 14.15 -3.42
N GLN A 413 4.36 14.78 -2.55
CA GLN A 413 4.71 14.96 -1.15
C GLN A 413 4.89 13.60 -0.45
N GLN A 414 3.96 12.68 -0.60
CA GLN A 414 4.02 11.35 0.01
C GLN A 414 5.13 10.49 -0.61
N LEU A 415 5.26 10.52 -1.95
CA LEU A 415 6.33 9.83 -2.67
C LEU A 415 7.71 10.21 -2.15
N LYS A 416 7.94 11.51 -1.93
CA LYS A 416 9.23 12.01 -1.40
C LYS A 416 9.61 11.38 -0.07
N ILE A 417 8.65 11.23 0.84
CA ILE A 417 8.86 10.61 2.15
C ILE A 417 9.14 9.10 1.99
N SER A 418 8.34 8.42 1.18
CA SER A 418 8.48 6.97 0.95
C SER A 418 9.82 6.63 0.28
N LEU A 419 10.23 7.38 -0.75
CA LEU A 419 11.54 7.19 -1.41
C LEU A 419 12.70 7.45 -0.47
N ALA A 420 12.68 8.57 0.27
CA ALA A 420 13.76 8.88 1.22
C ALA A 420 13.91 7.80 2.30
N THR A 421 12.80 7.24 2.77
CA THR A 421 12.81 6.13 3.74
C THR A 421 13.42 4.87 3.15
N THR A 422 12.98 4.50 1.96
CA THR A 422 13.43 3.28 1.28
C THR A 422 14.92 3.36 0.97
N VAL A 423 15.39 4.51 0.49
CA VAL A 423 16.83 4.73 0.22
C VAL A 423 17.65 4.69 1.51
N ALA A 424 17.17 5.30 2.61
CA ALA A 424 17.88 5.23 3.90
C ALA A 424 18.06 3.79 4.40
N ASN A 425 17.05 2.93 4.23
CA ASN A 425 17.17 1.51 4.53
C ASN A 425 18.20 0.83 3.60
N GLY A 426 18.20 1.15 2.30
CA GLY A 426 19.17 0.64 1.34
C GLY A 426 20.61 1.01 1.71
N VAL A 427 20.86 2.27 2.06
CA VAL A 427 22.18 2.73 2.53
C VAL A 427 22.62 1.96 3.78
N MET A 428 21.69 1.71 4.72
CA MET A 428 22.01 0.93 5.91
C MET A 428 22.40 -0.51 5.59
N VAL A 429 21.71 -1.14 4.65
CA VAL A 429 21.97 -2.55 4.23
C VAL A 429 23.26 -2.65 3.44
N CYS A 430 23.51 -1.71 2.51
CA CYS A 430 24.58 -1.76 1.52
C CYS A 430 25.88 -1.08 1.97
N GLU A 431 26.01 -0.60 3.24
CA GLU A 431 27.25 0.01 3.72
C GLU A 431 28.37 -1.02 3.76
N THR A 432 29.50 -0.71 3.12
CA THR A 432 30.69 -1.60 3.02
C THR A 432 31.89 -1.09 3.79
N HIS A 433 31.93 0.21 4.15
CA HIS A 433 33.09 0.78 4.81
C HIS A 433 33.18 0.32 6.29
N PRO A 434 34.27 -0.36 6.74
CA PRO A 434 34.35 -0.98 8.06
C PRO A 434 34.10 -0.02 9.23
N LEU A 435 34.66 1.19 9.17
CA LEU A 435 34.51 2.20 10.23
C LEU A 435 33.05 2.70 10.31
N LYS A 436 32.38 2.91 9.18
CA LYS A 436 30.98 3.33 9.17
C LYS A 436 30.07 2.22 9.68
N ILE A 437 30.35 0.95 9.32
CA ILE A 437 29.63 -0.22 9.85
C ILE A 437 29.79 -0.28 11.37
N PHE A 438 31.03 -0.18 11.87
CA PHE A 438 31.30 -0.18 13.31
C PHE A 438 30.53 0.94 14.04
N LEU A 439 30.61 2.19 13.54
CA LEU A 439 29.91 3.32 14.13
C LEU A 439 28.39 3.17 14.05
N ARG A 440 27.85 2.67 12.94
CA ARG A 440 26.43 2.37 12.76
C ARG A 440 25.95 1.35 13.79
N ASP A 441 26.64 0.20 13.87
CA ASP A 441 26.24 -0.92 14.73
C ASP A 441 26.34 -0.53 16.20
N TRP A 442 27.43 0.18 16.59
CA TRP A 442 27.60 0.71 17.93
C TRP A 442 26.54 1.76 18.30
N TYR A 443 26.24 2.70 17.37
CA TYR A 443 25.21 3.71 17.59
C TYR A 443 23.83 3.09 17.77
N ILE A 444 23.44 2.17 16.89
CA ILE A 444 22.14 1.47 16.99
C ILE A 444 22.09 0.67 18.30
N TRP A 445 23.16 -0.02 18.66
CA TRP A 445 23.24 -0.74 19.93
C TRP A 445 23.08 0.20 21.12
N PHE A 446 23.78 1.32 21.15
CA PHE A 446 23.75 2.28 22.25
C PHE A 446 22.37 2.91 22.44
N ILE A 447 21.73 3.37 21.38
CA ILE A 447 20.41 4.03 21.50
C ILE A 447 19.31 3.08 21.96
N GLN A 448 19.47 1.77 21.81
CA GLN A 448 18.50 0.78 22.30
C GLN A 448 18.49 0.63 23.83
N PHE A 449 19.47 1.18 24.54
CA PHE A 449 19.43 1.28 26.01
C PHE A 449 18.41 2.31 26.52
N ILE A 450 18.01 3.25 25.67
CA ILE A 450 17.01 4.25 26.02
C ILE A 450 15.64 3.74 25.55
N PRO A 451 14.71 3.38 26.46
CA PRO A 451 13.46 2.71 26.10
C PRO A 451 12.63 3.45 25.05
N SER A 452 12.55 4.78 25.13
CA SER A 452 11.84 5.61 24.15
C SER A 452 12.47 5.55 22.76
N TRP A 453 13.81 5.61 22.66
CA TRP A 453 14.52 5.52 21.40
C TRP A 453 14.52 4.12 20.81
N LYS A 454 14.66 3.08 21.66
CA LYS A 454 14.49 1.68 21.24
C LYS A 454 13.13 1.47 20.58
N ARG A 455 12.07 1.96 21.23
CA ARG A 455 10.72 1.84 20.73
C ARG A 455 10.53 2.62 19.42
N GLN A 456 11.08 3.83 19.33
CA GLN A 456 11.06 4.61 18.10
C GLN A 456 11.79 3.91 16.94
N LEU A 457 12.90 3.23 17.20
CA LEU A 457 13.60 2.41 16.21
C LEU A 457 12.79 1.19 15.79
N GLN A 458 12.17 0.48 16.74
CA GLN A 458 11.34 -0.71 16.48
C GLN A 458 10.10 -0.39 15.65
N HIS A 459 9.53 0.80 15.87
CA HIS A 459 8.42 1.30 15.06
C HIS A 459 8.84 1.74 13.65
N GLY A 460 10.13 2.02 13.44
CA GLY A 460 10.62 2.58 12.20
C GLY A 460 9.91 3.89 11.84
N ARG A 461 9.77 4.16 10.54
CA ARG A 461 9.07 5.36 10.05
C ARG A 461 7.55 5.16 9.86
N ARG A 462 6.94 4.18 10.50
CA ARG A 462 5.47 4.03 10.58
C ARG A 462 4.81 5.26 11.20
N ASN A 463 5.56 6.03 11.97
CA ASN A 463 5.16 7.38 12.42
C ASN A 463 4.72 8.31 11.28
N ALA A 464 5.09 8.01 10.02
CA ALA A 464 4.64 8.75 8.85
C ALA A 464 3.27 8.30 8.33
N ALA A 465 2.63 7.29 8.92
CA ALA A 465 1.33 6.78 8.48
C ALA A 465 0.20 7.79 8.72
N ILE A 466 0.31 8.68 9.73
CA ILE A 466 -0.58 9.85 9.83
C ILE A 466 0.06 10.98 9.04
N PHE A 467 -0.10 10.88 7.74
CA PHE A 467 0.40 11.88 6.83
C PHE A 467 -0.58 13.04 6.74
N ARG A 468 -0.06 14.26 6.69
CA ARG A 468 -0.83 15.47 6.38
C ARG A 468 -0.23 16.14 5.17
N TYR A 469 -1.04 16.37 4.15
CA TYR A 469 -0.64 17.17 3.00
C TYR A 469 -0.45 18.62 3.39
N ARG A 470 0.67 19.21 2.97
CA ARG A 470 0.85 20.66 3.01
C ARG A 470 0.03 21.26 1.87
N TYR A 471 -0.85 22.19 2.22
CA TYR A 471 -1.73 22.81 1.25
C TYR A 471 -0.94 23.57 0.18
N SER A 472 -1.34 23.40 -1.06
CA SER A 472 -1.03 24.30 -2.16
C SER A 472 -2.33 24.61 -2.91
N ASN A 473 -2.35 25.73 -3.62
CA ASN A 473 -3.57 26.22 -4.28
C ASN A 473 -4.16 25.15 -5.23
N GLY A 474 -5.45 24.90 -5.08
CA GLY A 474 -6.20 23.90 -5.85
C GLY A 474 -6.27 22.51 -5.22
N MET A 475 -5.61 22.26 -4.09
CA MET A 475 -5.80 21.02 -3.34
C MET A 475 -7.20 20.97 -2.71
N PRO A 476 -7.95 19.86 -2.88
CA PRO A 476 -9.34 19.78 -2.45
C PRO A 476 -9.47 19.41 -0.97
N PHE A 477 -9.12 20.34 -0.08
CA PHE A 477 -9.36 20.30 1.35
C PHE A 477 -9.19 21.69 1.99
N ILE A 478 -9.74 21.90 3.17
CA ILE A 478 -9.72 23.17 3.89
C ILE A 478 -8.67 23.12 5.01
N PRO A 479 -7.50 23.80 4.85
CA PRO A 479 -6.40 23.71 5.82
C PRO A 479 -6.81 24.16 7.23
N ASP A 480 -7.55 25.26 7.32
CA ASP A 480 -7.98 25.87 8.58
C ASP A 480 -8.98 25.02 9.36
N LEU A 481 -9.65 24.08 8.68
CA LEU A 481 -10.54 23.08 9.27
C LEU A 481 -9.87 21.70 9.35
N ASN A 482 -8.59 21.63 9.69
CA ASN A 482 -7.85 20.39 9.88
C ASN A 482 -7.76 19.49 8.62
N GLY A 483 -8.05 20.02 7.43
CA GLY A 483 -8.00 19.31 6.16
C GLY A 483 -6.61 18.86 5.75
N GLY A 484 -6.55 17.90 4.82
CA GLY A 484 -5.31 17.30 4.32
C GLY A 484 -4.76 16.17 5.18
N LEU A 485 -5.38 15.86 6.31
CA LEU A 485 -5.00 14.76 7.20
C LEU A 485 -5.46 13.41 6.60
N TYR A 486 -4.57 12.42 6.55
CA TYR A 486 -4.97 11.04 6.30
C TYR A 486 -5.74 10.51 7.50
N LEU A 487 -7.00 10.12 7.30
CA LEU A 487 -7.91 9.73 8.37
C LEU A 487 -7.40 8.49 9.10
N PRO A 488 -7.16 8.53 10.41
CA PRO A 488 -6.87 7.33 11.17
C PRO A 488 -8.02 6.34 11.15
N GLN A 489 -7.70 5.06 11.06
CA GLN A 489 -8.66 3.97 11.19
C GLN A 489 -8.57 3.35 12.58
N VAL A 490 -9.71 3.24 13.25
CA VAL A 490 -9.87 2.59 14.56
C VAL A 490 -10.95 1.51 14.47
N TYR A 491 -11.08 0.71 15.51
CA TYR A 491 -12.13 -0.29 15.61
C TYR A 491 -13.39 0.33 16.22
N CYS A 492 -14.53 -0.03 15.64
CA CYS A 492 -15.85 0.44 16.07
C CYS A 492 -16.75 -0.76 16.35
N ARG A 493 -17.55 -0.66 17.39
CA ARG A 493 -18.60 -1.61 17.72
C ARG A 493 -19.95 -1.01 17.35
N ARG A 494 -20.72 -1.71 16.51
CA ARG A 494 -22.10 -1.30 16.21
C ARG A 494 -22.98 -1.50 17.42
N THR A 495 -23.81 -0.49 17.77
CA THR A 495 -24.64 -0.55 18.98
C THR A 495 -25.83 -1.49 18.85
N GLU A 496 -26.28 -1.82 17.65
CA GLU A 496 -27.45 -2.68 17.40
C GLU A 496 -27.15 -4.17 17.69
N ASP A 497 -26.02 -4.69 17.23
CA ASP A 497 -25.66 -6.13 17.24
C ASP A 497 -24.30 -6.43 17.83
N SER A 498 -23.57 -5.41 18.28
CA SER A 498 -22.21 -5.52 18.82
C SER A 498 -21.15 -6.00 17.82
N GLU A 499 -21.43 -5.95 16.52
CA GLU A 499 -20.46 -6.27 15.48
C GLU A 499 -19.27 -5.31 15.54
N ILE A 500 -18.07 -5.86 15.44
CA ILE A 500 -16.82 -5.08 15.36
C ILE A 500 -16.49 -4.81 13.90
N LEU A 501 -16.25 -3.54 13.59
CA LEU A 501 -15.98 -3.03 12.25
C LEU A 501 -14.76 -2.09 12.27
N PHE A 502 -14.17 -1.87 11.13
CA PHE A 502 -13.20 -0.78 10.96
C PHE A 502 -13.93 0.55 10.70
N THR A 503 -13.31 1.65 11.05
CA THR A 503 -13.84 3.00 10.76
C THR A 503 -14.13 3.19 9.26
N ASP A 504 -13.30 2.64 8.37
CA ASP A 504 -13.55 2.72 6.92
C ASP A 504 -14.85 2.01 6.53
N ASP A 505 -15.14 0.84 7.12
CA ASP A 505 -16.37 0.09 6.83
C ASP A 505 -17.59 0.85 7.36
N VAL A 506 -17.43 1.54 8.50
CA VAL A 506 -18.48 2.42 9.06
C VAL A 506 -18.77 3.61 8.14
N ILE A 507 -17.73 4.26 7.60
CA ILE A 507 -17.85 5.50 6.82
C ILE A 507 -18.25 5.21 5.37
N TYR A 508 -17.69 4.17 4.76
CA TYR A 508 -17.83 3.89 3.32
C TYR A 508 -18.75 2.69 3.03
N GLY A 509 -19.03 1.84 4.03
CA GLY A 509 -19.76 0.57 3.86
C GLY A 509 -21.28 0.68 3.97
N LEU A 510 -21.84 1.75 4.54
CA LEU A 510 -23.28 1.89 4.78
C LEU A 510 -24.13 2.10 3.51
N ASP A 511 -23.49 2.42 2.38
CA ASP A 511 -24.16 2.74 1.14
C ASP A 511 -23.39 2.25 -0.09
N ASN A 512 -24.13 1.72 -1.07
CA ASN A 512 -23.65 1.56 -2.44
C ASN A 512 -23.66 2.90 -3.22
N THR A 513 -23.45 4.03 -2.55
CA THR A 513 -23.49 5.33 -3.22
C THR A 513 -22.16 5.62 -3.91
N THR A 514 -22.27 6.26 -5.06
CA THR A 514 -21.14 6.75 -5.85
C THR A 514 -20.64 8.12 -5.39
N SER A 515 -21.04 8.60 -4.20
CA SER A 515 -20.63 9.89 -3.65
C SER A 515 -19.11 9.93 -3.40
N LEU A 516 -18.48 11.03 -3.77
CA LEU A 516 -17.03 11.25 -3.71
C LEU A 516 -16.56 11.76 -2.35
N PHE A 517 -17.49 12.22 -1.52
CA PHE A 517 -17.26 12.66 -0.15
C PHE A 517 -18.18 11.92 0.80
N ARG A 518 -17.72 11.75 2.04
CA ARG A 518 -18.49 11.17 3.13
C ARG A 518 -18.50 12.12 4.30
N LEU A 519 -19.61 12.17 5.01
CA LEU A 519 -19.75 12.88 6.27
C LEU A 519 -19.98 11.86 7.39
N PHE A 520 -19.23 11.97 8.47
CA PHE A 520 -19.53 11.29 9.72
C PHE A 520 -19.44 12.25 10.91
N VAL A 521 -20.07 11.86 12.00
CA VAL A 521 -20.09 12.63 13.26
C VAL A 521 -19.27 11.89 14.30
N TYR A 522 -18.36 12.61 14.97
CA TYR A 522 -17.60 12.10 16.10
C TYR A 522 -17.99 12.87 17.37
N VAL A 523 -18.40 12.14 18.41
CA VAL A 523 -18.83 12.73 19.68
C VAL A 523 -18.11 12.07 20.85
N GLN A 524 -17.81 12.86 21.88
CA GLN A 524 -17.27 12.33 23.14
C GLN A 524 -18.37 11.71 23.99
N ASP A 525 -19.54 12.33 24.00
CA ASP A 525 -20.73 11.87 24.74
C ASP A 525 -21.86 11.52 23.78
N SER A 526 -22.36 10.30 23.89
CA SER A 526 -23.51 9.82 23.11
C SER A 526 -24.82 10.57 23.36
N SER A 527 -24.93 11.27 24.49
CA SER A 527 -26.10 12.12 24.80
C SER A 527 -26.30 13.30 23.84
N GLU A 528 -25.23 13.70 23.11
CA GLU A 528 -25.29 14.75 22.10
C GLU A 528 -25.96 14.30 20.78
N ILE A 529 -26.04 13.00 20.52
CA ILE A 529 -26.49 12.45 19.24
C ILE A 529 -27.88 12.91 18.83
N PRO A 530 -28.92 12.93 19.73
CA PRO A 530 -30.25 13.39 19.34
C PRO A 530 -30.30 14.84 18.86
N ALA A 531 -29.59 15.73 19.55
CA ALA A 531 -29.53 17.15 19.18
C ALA A 531 -28.83 17.33 17.82
N ILE A 532 -27.72 16.59 17.59
CA ILE A 532 -26.98 16.65 16.31
C ILE A 532 -27.81 16.07 15.16
N LYS A 533 -28.55 14.98 15.39
CA LYS A 533 -29.49 14.45 14.38
C LYS A 533 -30.51 15.47 13.95
N HIS A 534 -31.08 16.19 14.92
CA HIS A 534 -32.04 17.28 14.63
C HIS A 534 -31.37 18.42 13.82
N ALA A 535 -30.15 18.80 14.19
CA ALA A 535 -29.39 19.84 13.48
C ALA A 535 -29.04 19.45 12.04
N LEU A 536 -28.87 18.16 11.76
CA LEU A 536 -28.60 17.64 10.41
C LEU A 536 -29.87 17.40 9.59
N GLU A 537 -31.08 17.62 10.14
CA GLU A 537 -32.30 17.55 9.35
C GLU A 537 -32.26 18.53 8.17
N GLY A 538 -32.58 18.03 6.99
CA GLY A 538 -32.56 18.84 5.76
C GLY A 538 -31.17 19.09 5.16
N ILE A 539 -30.11 18.37 5.62
CA ILE A 539 -28.77 18.46 5.03
C ILE A 539 -28.80 18.11 3.53
N GLU A 540 -29.71 17.26 3.10
CA GLU A 540 -29.93 16.89 1.70
C GLU A 540 -30.16 18.12 0.81
N ASN A 541 -30.89 19.11 1.32
CA ASN A 541 -31.25 20.30 0.55
C ASN A 541 -30.03 21.21 0.32
N TRP A 542 -29.27 21.53 1.38
CA TRP A 542 -28.16 22.45 1.27
C TRP A 542 -26.84 21.79 0.88
N SER A 543 -26.77 20.44 0.89
CA SER A 543 -25.68 19.67 0.29
C SER A 543 -25.97 19.22 -1.16
N ARG A 544 -27.06 19.68 -1.78
CA ARG A 544 -27.51 19.26 -3.12
C ARG A 544 -27.62 17.72 -3.27
N GLY A 545 -28.01 17.04 -2.20
CA GLY A 545 -28.16 15.58 -2.18
C GLY A 545 -26.88 14.79 -1.95
N GLU A 546 -25.72 15.44 -1.77
CA GLU A 546 -24.46 14.73 -1.53
C GLU A 546 -24.45 14.00 -0.18
N PHE A 547 -25.12 14.52 0.82
CA PHE A 547 -25.29 13.89 2.13
C PHE A 547 -26.75 13.59 2.43
N ASN A 548 -26.99 12.47 3.11
CA ASN A 548 -28.30 12.04 3.57
C ASN A 548 -28.28 11.88 5.09
N SER A 549 -29.12 12.66 5.81
CA SER A 549 -29.16 12.71 7.26
C SER A 549 -29.36 11.35 7.92
N THR A 550 -30.17 10.48 7.29
CA THR A 550 -30.48 9.15 7.85
C THR A 550 -29.32 8.15 7.71
N LYS A 551 -28.30 8.47 6.89
CA LYS A 551 -27.18 7.60 6.56
C LYS A 551 -25.85 8.05 7.15
N ILE A 552 -25.81 9.21 7.79
CA ILE A 552 -24.58 9.72 8.43
C ILE A 552 -24.26 8.84 9.64
N PRO A 553 -23.05 8.23 9.68
CA PRO A 553 -22.63 7.46 10.85
C PRO A 553 -22.20 8.36 12.00
N PHE A 554 -22.53 7.93 13.22
CA PHE A 554 -22.14 8.55 14.49
C PHE A 554 -21.18 7.63 15.22
N ILE A 555 -20.00 8.13 15.57
CA ILE A 555 -18.97 7.41 16.32
C ILE A 555 -18.81 8.10 17.68
N SER A 556 -18.98 7.35 18.78
CA SER A 556 -18.96 7.87 20.15
C SER A 556 -17.80 7.25 20.95
N GLU A 557 -17.16 8.05 21.82
CA GLU A 557 -16.18 7.59 22.80
C GLU A 557 -16.82 6.92 24.02
N GLY A 558 -18.01 7.39 24.42
CA GLY A 558 -18.66 7.00 25.67
C GLY A 558 -19.27 5.60 25.64
N SER A 559 -19.24 4.93 26.80
CA SER A 559 -19.77 3.58 27.03
C SER A 559 -21.20 3.54 27.58
N ASP A 560 -21.88 4.69 27.72
CA ASP A 560 -23.20 4.77 28.38
C ASP A 560 -24.29 4.08 27.55
N VAL A 561 -24.49 2.80 27.87
CA VAL A 561 -25.44 1.89 27.22
C VAL A 561 -26.91 2.36 27.43
N GLU A 562 -27.21 3.07 28.54
CA GLU A 562 -28.58 3.50 28.87
C GLU A 562 -29.08 4.66 28.00
N ALA A 563 -28.25 5.62 27.65
CA ALA A 563 -28.59 6.71 26.73
C ALA A 563 -28.82 6.23 25.30
N ILE A 564 -28.18 5.13 24.91
CA ILE A 564 -28.22 4.57 23.56
C ILE A 564 -29.45 3.66 23.36
N SER A 565 -29.99 3.05 24.42
CA SER A 565 -31.14 2.15 24.31
C SER A 565 -32.43 2.88 23.87
N SER A 566 -32.49 4.20 24.02
CA SER A 566 -33.58 5.05 23.51
C SER A 566 -33.38 5.49 22.04
N SER A 567 -32.17 5.34 21.48
CA SER A 567 -31.82 5.77 20.13
C SER A 567 -31.21 4.65 19.28
N LYS A 568 -31.71 3.41 19.38
CA LYS A 568 -31.31 2.29 18.55
C LYS A 568 -31.35 2.66 17.05
N GLY A 569 -30.22 2.76 16.43
CA GLY A 569 -30.09 3.05 14.98
C GLY A 569 -28.89 2.35 14.39
N ARG A 570 -29.05 1.83 13.16
CA ARG A 570 -28.00 1.10 12.40
C ARG A 570 -26.73 1.90 12.16
N ASN A 571 -26.75 3.21 12.34
CA ASN A 571 -25.66 4.13 12.07
C ASN A 571 -25.00 4.70 13.33
N ILE A 572 -25.17 4.07 14.51
CA ILE A 572 -24.51 4.48 15.76
C ILE A 572 -23.47 3.44 16.15
N PHE A 573 -22.25 3.91 16.39
CA PHE A 573 -21.09 3.09 16.68
C PHE A 573 -20.36 3.64 17.91
N GLN A 574 -19.69 2.74 18.63
CA GLN A 574 -18.81 3.07 19.76
C GLN A 574 -17.39 2.65 19.44
N LEU A 575 -16.40 3.33 19.98
CA LEU A 575 -15.01 2.89 19.89
C LEU A 575 -14.85 1.53 20.57
N ALA A 576 -14.14 0.63 19.89
CA ALA A 576 -13.83 -0.71 20.41
C ALA A 576 -12.37 -0.83 20.79
N SER A 577 -12.08 -1.65 21.79
CA SER A 577 -10.74 -1.95 22.28
C SER A 577 -10.01 -2.98 21.41
N ALA A 578 -8.68 -3.08 21.59
CA ALA A 578 -7.89 -4.14 20.97
C ALA A 578 -8.35 -5.55 21.40
N ASP A 579 -8.85 -5.70 22.62
CA ASP A 579 -9.32 -6.99 23.14
C ASP A 579 -10.66 -7.41 22.51
N GLU A 580 -11.56 -6.46 22.25
CA GLU A 580 -12.81 -6.72 21.53
C GLU A 580 -12.50 -7.12 20.09
N PHE A 581 -11.61 -6.40 19.42
CA PHE A 581 -11.18 -6.75 18.06
C PHE A 581 -10.51 -8.13 18.01
N ALA A 582 -9.62 -8.44 18.95
CA ALA A 582 -8.92 -9.72 19.02
C ALA A 582 -9.85 -10.94 19.22
N LYS A 583 -11.04 -10.71 19.78
CA LYS A 583 -12.10 -11.73 19.97
C LYS A 583 -13.09 -11.78 18.80
N SER A 584 -13.05 -10.80 17.91
CA SER A 584 -13.96 -10.73 16.77
C SER A 584 -13.51 -11.64 15.61
N PRO A 585 -14.44 -12.00 14.70
CA PRO A 585 -14.09 -12.73 13.48
C PRO A 585 -13.04 -12.01 12.62
N LEU A 586 -12.97 -10.69 12.70
CA LEU A 586 -12.01 -9.88 11.94
C LEU A 586 -10.55 -10.16 12.32
N CYS A 587 -10.27 -10.71 13.50
CA CYS A 587 -8.92 -11.06 13.93
C CYS A 587 -8.57 -12.54 13.73
N THR A 588 -9.47 -13.35 13.17
CA THR A 588 -9.21 -14.76 12.87
C THR A 588 -8.07 -14.87 11.86
N ASP A 589 -7.12 -15.77 12.11
CA ASP A 589 -5.91 -15.99 11.29
C ASP A 589 -4.97 -14.78 11.13
N ARG A 590 -5.09 -13.79 12.01
CA ARG A 590 -4.32 -12.55 11.97
C ARG A 590 -3.53 -12.31 13.24
N PRO A 591 -2.40 -11.60 13.15
CA PRO A 591 -1.71 -11.16 14.36
C PRO A 591 -2.60 -10.25 15.20
N ARG A 592 -2.59 -10.47 16.52
CA ARG A 592 -3.26 -9.56 17.46
C ARG A 592 -2.57 -8.19 17.41
N PRO A 593 -3.33 -7.09 17.32
CA PRO A 593 -2.78 -5.75 17.34
C PRO A 593 -2.17 -5.42 18.71
N LEU A 594 -0.94 -4.91 18.70
CA LEU A 594 -0.23 -4.43 19.88
C LEU A 594 -0.22 -2.90 19.89
N ASP A 595 -0.20 -2.30 21.07
CA ASP A 595 -0.12 -0.83 21.25
C ASP A 595 -1.22 -0.05 20.49
N TYR A 596 -2.42 -0.60 20.42
CA TYR A 596 -3.56 0.05 19.79
C TYR A 596 -4.13 1.17 20.66
N ASP A 597 -4.44 2.32 20.03
CA ASP A 597 -5.09 3.46 20.65
C ASP A 597 -6.48 3.68 20.04
N SER A 598 -7.55 3.37 20.79
CA SER A 598 -8.92 3.55 20.34
C SER A 598 -9.31 5.02 20.17
N PHE A 599 -8.66 5.95 20.88
CA PHE A 599 -8.92 7.39 20.82
C PHE A 599 -8.14 8.11 19.72
N LEU A 600 -7.34 7.39 18.94
CA LEU A 600 -6.50 7.98 17.89
C LEU A 600 -7.30 8.82 16.90
N LEU A 601 -8.50 8.36 16.51
CA LEU A 601 -9.37 9.08 15.60
C LEU A 601 -9.75 10.46 16.17
N GLY A 602 -10.35 10.51 17.36
CA GLY A 602 -10.78 11.75 18.00
C GLY A 602 -9.63 12.71 18.26
N ASN A 603 -8.49 12.19 18.77
CA ASN A 603 -7.28 12.97 19.01
C ASN A 603 -6.74 13.68 17.76
N LYS A 604 -7.03 13.15 16.57
CA LYS A 604 -6.51 13.67 15.30
C LYS A 604 -7.50 14.53 14.53
N VAL A 605 -8.77 14.16 14.51
CA VAL A 605 -9.76 14.94 13.74
C VAL A 605 -10.15 16.24 14.43
N GLN A 606 -10.19 16.28 15.76
CA GLN A 606 -10.39 17.49 16.59
C GLN A 606 -11.71 18.27 16.29
N GLY A 607 -12.64 17.68 15.56
CA GLY A 607 -13.93 18.27 15.22
C GLY A 607 -15.08 17.32 15.49
N LYS A 608 -16.29 17.80 15.34
CA LYS A 608 -17.52 17.04 15.53
C LYS A 608 -18.08 16.50 14.20
N TYR A 609 -18.06 17.31 13.14
CA TYR A 609 -18.55 16.95 11.81
C TYR A 609 -17.35 16.82 10.88
N ILE A 610 -17.11 15.63 10.37
CA ILE A 610 -15.92 15.34 9.58
C ILE A 610 -16.32 14.96 8.16
N ILE A 611 -15.90 15.78 7.18
CA ILE A 611 -16.04 15.47 5.76
C ILE A 611 -14.75 14.83 5.28
N VAL A 612 -14.87 13.66 4.63
CA VAL A 612 -13.74 12.85 4.16
C VAL A 612 -13.91 12.52 2.68
N ARG A 613 -12.82 12.60 1.92
CA ARG A 613 -12.74 12.18 0.51
C ARG A 613 -12.69 10.64 0.40
N MET A 614 -13.02 10.09 -0.78
CA MET A 614 -12.91 8.64 -1.05
C MET A 614 -11.52 8.07 -0.81
N ASP A 615 -10.46 8.87 -0.95
CA ASP A 615 -9.06 8.47 -0.69
C ASP A 615 -8.65 8.62 0.77
N ARG A 616 -9.61 8.74 1.70
CA ARG A 616 -9.42 8.80 3.15
C ARG A 616 -8.69 10.06 3.64
N ILE A 617 -8.66 11.10 2.84
CA ILE A 617 -8.15 12.41 3.28
C ILE A 617 -9.30 13.23 3.85
N VAL A 618 -9.10 13.76 5.04
CA VAL A 618 -10.03 14.71 5.65
C VAL A 618 -10.12 15.95 4.79
N PHE A 619 -11.31 16.26 4.30
CA PHE A 619 -11.60 17.49 3.58
C PHE A 619 -11.74 18.66 4.55
N ALA A 620 -12.55 18.46 5.59
CA ALA A 620 -12.75 19.41 6.69
C ALA A 620 -13.17 18.67 7.96
N SER A 621 -12.77 19.19 9.11
CA SER A 621 -13.18 18.76 10.43
C SER A 621 -13.76 19.95 11.17
N CYS A 622 -15.09 20.01 11.28
CA CYS A 622 -15.85 21.16 11.74
C CYS A 622 -16.29 20.98 13.19
N ALA A 623 -16.13 22.02 14.00
CA ALA A 623 -16.55 21.99 15.41
C ALA A 623 -18.04 22.24 15.59
N ASN A 624 -18.67 22.99 14.67
CA ASN A 624 -20.07 23.42 14.75
C ASN A 624 -20.74 23.41 13.37
N GLU A 625 -22.04 23.70 13.34
CA GLU A 625 -22.86 23.67 12.11
C GLU A 625 -22.51 24.76 11.12
N ASP A 626 -22.10 25.95 11.56
CA ASP A 626 -21.74 27.05 10.67
C ASP A 626 -20.48 26.71 9.89
N GLU A 627 -19.48 26.13 10.57
CA GLU A 627 -18.29 25.60 9.90
C GLU A 627 -18.64 24.46 8.93
N LEU A 628 -19.57 23.55 9.32
CA LEU A 628 -20.03 22.48 8.45
C LEU A 628 -20.69 23.03 7.18
N ARG A 629 -21.58 24.04 7.32
CA ARG A 629 -22.23 24.69 6.16
C ARG A 629 -21.22 25.32 5.23
N GLY A 630 -20.25 26.06 5.76
CA GLY A 630 -19.17 26.67 4.97
C GLY A 630 -18.31 25.60 4.27
N ALA A 631 -17.99 24.52 4.97
CA ALA A 631 -17.20 23.42 4.40
C ALA A 631 -17.97 22.69 3.28
N VAL A 632 -19.28 22.46 3.44
CA VAL A 632 -20.13 21.88 2.39
C VAL A 632 -20.23 22.79 1.17
N GLN A 633 -20.37 24.10 1.34
CA GLN A 633 -20.34 25.04 0.20
C GLN A 633 -19.03 24.97 -0.56
N THR A 634 -17.90 24.94 0.16
CA THR A 634 -16.57 24.77 -0.46
C THR A 634 -16.46 23.42 -1.19
N MET A 635 -16.97 22.34 -0.61
CA MET A 635 -17.00 21.01 -1.22
C MET A 635 -17.83 21.01 -2.52
N LEU A 636 -19.00 21.65 -2.51
CA LEU A 636 -19.85 21.81 -3.70
C LEU A 636 -19.15 22.62 -4.80
N GLY A 637 -18.39 23.66 -4.42
CA GLY A 637 -17.54 24.41 -5.35
C GLY A 637 -16.45 23.53 -5.99
N VAL A 638 -15.84 22.62 -5.22
CA VAL A 638 -14.88 21.62 -5.76
C VAL A 638 -15.56 20.66 -6.72
N LEU A 639 -16.76 20.16 -6.35
CA LEU A 639 -17.49 19.17 -7.17
C LEU A 639 -18.02 19.76 -8.48
N TYR A 640 -18.66 20.94 -8.41
CA TYR A 640 -19.43 21.49 -9.53
C TYR A 640 -18.75 22.66 -10.24
N GLY A 641 -17.64 23.18 -9.70
CA GLY A 641 -16.90 24.28 -10.32
C GLY A 641 -17.58 25.64 -10.23
N ASP A 642 -18.53 25.80 -9.33
CA ASP A 642 -19.21 27.06 -9.10
C ASP A 642 -18.24 28.10 -8.51
N ASN A 643 -17.74 29.02 -9.35
CA ASN A 643 -17.01 30.22 -8.93
C ASN A 643 -17.96 31.32 -8.37
N SER A 644 -19.05 30.93 -7.75
CA SER A 644 -19.97 31.82 -7.07
C SER A 644 -19.83 31.69 -5.56
N ALA A 645 -18.75 32.23 -5.03
CA ALA A 645 -18.63 32.66 -3.66
C ALA A 645 -18.21 34.13 -3.66
#